data_a20f5c5cacf93f52846f33b353d7e65d
#
_entry.id   a20f5c5cacf93f52846f33b353d7e65d
#
_cell.length_a   1.000
_cell.length_b   1.000
_cell.length_c   1.000
_cell.angle_alpha   90.00
_cell.angle_beta   90.00
_cell.angle_gamma   90.00
#
_symmetry.space_group_name_H-M   'P 1'
#
loop_
_entity.id
_entity.type
_entity.pdbx_description
1 polymer ?
#
loop_
_entity_poly.entity_id
_entity_poly.type
_entity_poly.pdbx_seq_one_letter_code
_entity_poly.pdbx_strand_id
1 'polypeptide(L)'
;MTKRIFLLALALLTLAACRNDELISESETEITGGKTENGNISGLYVLNEGNMGSNKATLDFLDLASETGSPVYHRNVYAASNPNEVKELGDVGNDVKVYGSKLWMVVNCSNKVEVLNAYTCKKQAQISIPNCRSVCFSGPYAYVSAYVAPVAIRPDAEVGAVYKIDTLSMQIVDKVTVGYQPEELTVLGHKLYVANSGGYRTPNYDRTVSEIDLNTFKEVRKIDVDINLSLLRADRYGQLWTVSRGDYKNAPARLYWLAKDAEGAMKKAGMIDVPVSNLCIVGDSLYYIGVQYSKVTQSNTISYGIINVKTHEVVTRSLSSAPEVQQIEMPYGIIVNPEHRDFYLMDAKNYVSSGRLLHFKADGSYDWAVNTGDIPGHAAFVYHKPHLPENPDTPATQRSKFIAAVDEYVPAPGQHVNVLPTYEAGDDAAAMARKCTEAIGGDRGGLVSLGGYGGYITFHFDHPVVNVSGEADFLIRGNAFEGNSEPGIVMVSEDVNGNGLPDDPWYELSGSADVDSVGKVVYGYEITYTANALSDIPWTDNQGRNGILARNQFHAQEYFPQWLSSPLTFKGTLLPPNGVNQGTEEAPYWVLSSLRYGYADNHPNNDANGCSFNIDWAVDANRRPVKLSRIHFVRVYCAQNQLCGWLGETSTEISGAEDLHAEAAE
;
A
#
# COMPACT_ATOMS: atom_id res chain seq x y z
N MET A 1 -32.54 -17.95 -55.83
CA MET A 1 -32.21 -16.64 -55.16
C MET A 1 -32.84 -16.51 -53.76
N THR A 2 -34.04 -16.97 -53.54
CA THR A 2 -34.79 -16.83 -52.25
C THR A 2 -34.16 -17.52 -51.06
N LYS A 3 -33.54 -18.70 -51.18
CA LYS A 3 -32.89 -19.42 -50.05
C LYS A 3 -31.60 -18.73 -49.56
N ARG A 4 -30.85 -18.03 -50.40
CA ARG A 4 -29.64 -17.30 -50.00
C ARG A 4 -29.96 -15.98 -49.27
N ILE A 5 -31.08 -15.34 -49.60
CA ILE A 5 -31.55 -14.13 -48.93
C ILE A 5 -32.06 -14.45 -47.53
N PHE A 6 -32.73 -15.61 -47.35
CA PHE A 6 -33.19 -16.06 -46.02
C PHE A 6 -32.02 -16.42 -45.07
N LEU A 7 -30.94 -17.02 -45.58
CA LEU A 7 -29.74 -17.33 -44.82
C LEU A 7 -28.93 -16.05 -44.45
N LEU A 8 -28.88 -15.05 -45.32
CA LEU A 8 -28.26 -13.76 -45.00
C LEU A 8 -29.09 -12.96 -44.00
N ALA A 9 -30.41 -12.99 -44.07
CA ALA A 9 -31.30 -12.35 -43.08
C ALA A 9 -31.23 -13.02 -41.72
N LEU A 10 -31.10 -14.36 -41.68
CA LEU A 10 -30.92 -15.10 -40.40
C LEU A 10 -29.52 -14.85 -39.80
N ALA A 11 -28.46 -14.72 -40.60
CA ALA A 11 -27.13 -14.38 -40.14
C ALA A 11 -27.02 -12.92 -39.68
N LEU A 12 -27.78 -11.99 -40.27
CA LEU A 12 -27.88 -10.60 -39.79
C LEU A 12 -28.71 -10.50 -38.50
N LEU A 13 -29.70 -11.35 -38.28
CA LEU A 13 -30.46 -11.40 -37.03
C LEU A 13 -29.65 -12.01 -35.89
N THR A 14 -28.70 -12.92 -36.15
CA THR A 14 -27.80 -13.47 -35.13
C THR A 14 -26.66 -12.54 -34.77
N LEU A 15 -26.32 -11.53 -35.57
CA LEU A 15 -25.35 -10.48 -35.24
C LEU A 15 -25.99 -9.29 -34.49
N ALA A 16 -27.31 -9.18 -34.47
CA ALA A 16 -28.05 -8.18 -33.69
C ALA A 16 -28.47 -8.70 -32.30
N ALA A 17 -28.17 -9.98 -31.97
CA ALA A 17 -28.58 -10.62 -30.73
C ALA A 17 -27.48 -10.67 -29.67
N CYS A 18 -26.61 -9.66 -29.59
CA CYS A 18 -25.60 -9.60 -28.56
C CYS A 18 -25.34 -8.17 -28.13
N ARG A 19 -26.22 -7.66 -27.31
CA ARG A 19 -26.03 -6.80 -26.16
C ARG A 19 -27.40 -6.25 -25.78
N ASN A 20 -28.05 -6.89 -24.84
CA ASN A 20 -29.12 -6.22 -24.11
C ASN A 20 -28.45 -5.18 -23.20
N ASP A 21 -28.25 -3.97 -23.67
CA ASP A 21 -27.88 -2.81 -22.85
C ASP A 21 -28.92 -2.56 -21.72
N GLU A 22 -30.09 -3.16 -21.82
CA GLU A 22 -31.15 -3.18 -20.80
C GLU A 22 -30.76 -3.91 -19.49
N LEU A 23 -29.66 -4.65 -19.45
CA LEU A 23 -29.16 -5.35 -18.25
C LEU A 23 -28.13 -4.55 -17.46
N ILE A 24 -27.66 -3.40 -17.98
CA ILE A 24 -26.72 -2.53 -17.26
C ILE A 24 -27.55 -1.58 -16.41
N SER A 25 -27.30 -1.61 -15.08
CA SER A 25 -27.93 -0.63 -14.17
C SER A 25 -27.56 0.79 -14.62
N GLU A 26 -28.55 1.61 -14.87
CA GLU A 26 -28.33 3.01 -15.20
C GLU A 26 -27.70 3.75 -14.01
N SER A 27 -26.91 4.79 -14.31
CA SER A 27 -26.38 5.68 -13.30
C SER A 27 -27.50 6.61 -12.83
N GLU A 28 -27.89 6.47 -11.56
CA GLU A 28 -28.95 7.27 -10.95
C GLU A 28 -28.42 7.97 -9.71
N THR A 29 -29.04 9.10 -9.37
CA THR A 29 -28.68 9.90 -8.20
C THR A 29 -29.90 10.09 -7.31
N GLU A 30 -29.76 9.85 -6.00
CA GLU A 30 -30.80 9.98 -5.01
C GLU A 30 -30.28 10.78 -3.80
N ILE A 31 -31.04 11.81 -3.36
CA ILE A 31 -30.74 12.54 -2.13
C ILE A 31 -31.32 11.72 -0.95
N THR A 32 -30.50 11.41 0.03
CA THR A 32 -30.93 10.69 1.23
C THR A 32 -31.77 11.56 2.14
N GLY A 33 -32.48 10.95 3.10
CA GLY A 33 -33.21 11.67 4.14
C GLY A 33 -32.32 12.21 5.28
N GLY A 34 -31.03 11.87 5.28
CA GLY A 34 -30.07 12.23 6.32
C GLY A 34 -29.56 13.67 6.22
N LYS A 35 -28.66 14.00 7.14
CA LYS A 35 -27.88 15.26 7.10
C LYS A 35 -26.41 14.93 6.93
N THR A 36 -25.71 15.79 6.19
CA THR A 36 -24.24 15.75 6.12
C THR A 36 -23.65 16.06 7.51
N GLU A 37 -22.68 15.28 7.94
CA GLU A 37 -21.93 15.50 9.17
C GLU A 37 -20.53 16.00 8.85
N ASN A 38 -20.00 16.86 9.69
CA ASN A 38 -18.62 17.31 9.56
C ASN A 38 -17.70 16.20 10.08
N GLY A 39 -16.72 15.78 9.30
CA GLY A 39 -15.75 14.75 9.65
C GLY A 39 -14.65 14.68 8.61
N ASN A 40 -13.72 13.75 8.78
CA ASN A 40 -12.68 13.52 7.78
C ASN A 40 -13.14 12.59 6.66
N ILE A 41 -14.27 11.89 6.83
CA ILE A 41 -14.83 11.00 5.83
C ILE A 41 -15.64 11.80 4.83
N SER A 42 -15.23 11.75 3.56
CA SER A 42 -15.92 12.43 2.46
C SER A 42 -16.99 11.58 1.78
N GLY A 43 -16.87 10.25 1.84
CA GLY A 43 -17.83 9.37 1.18
C GLY A 43 -17.65 7.90 1.51
N LEU A 44 -18.55 7.09 0.94
CA LEU A 44 -18.55 5.64 1.10
C LEU A 44 -18.79 4.99 -0.28
N TYR A 45 -17.84 4.20 -0.75
CA TYR A 45 -18.07 3.30 -1.87
C TYR A 45 -18.81 2.05 -1.41
N VAL A 46 -19.78 1.60 -2.19
CA VAL A 46 -20.51 0.36 -2.01
C VAL A 46 -20.32 -0.50 -3.26
N LEU A 47 -19.72 -1.67 -3.08
CA LEU A 47 -19.55 -2.66 -4.14
C LEU A 47 -20.70 -3.65 -4.11
N ASN A 48 -21.44 -3.70 -5.19
CA ASN A 48 -22.50 -4.68 -5.43
C ASN A 48 -21.89 -5.88 -6.15
N GLU A 49 -21.99 -7.07 -5.56
CA GLU A 49 -21.35 -8.27 -6.11
C GLU A 49 -21.90 -8.66 -7.48
N GLY A 50 -23.22 -8.55 -7.64
CA GLY A 50 -23.92 -9.15 -8.77
C GLY A 50 -23.97 -10.69 -8.67
N ASN A 51 -24.87 -11.30 -9.41
CA ASN A 51 -24.98 -12.77 -9.45
C ASN A 51 -23.87 -13.39 -10.30
N MET A 52 -23.29 -14.49 -9.83
CA MET A 52 -22.28 -15.23 -10.58
C MET A 52 -22.80 -15.66 -11.96
N GLY A 53 -22.04 -15.33 -13.01
CA GLY A 53 -22.40 -15.58 -14.41
C GLY A 53 -23.28 -14.50 -15.02
N SER A 54 -23.71 -13.46 -14.27
CA SER A 54 -24.54 -12.37 -14.78
C SER A 54 -23.75 -11.17 -15.32
N ASN A 55 -22.48 -11.04 -14.93
CA ASN A 55 -21.64 -9.88 -15.24
C ASN A 55 -22.24 -8.53 -14.77
N LYS A 56 -22.86 -8.52 -13.58
CA LYS A 56 -23.64 -7.40 -13.03
C LYS A 56 -23.02 -6.74 -11.79
N ALA A 57 -21.74 -6.98 -11.52
CA ALA A 57 -21.07 -6.22 -10.46
C ALA A 57 -21.09 -4.72 -10.79
N THR A 58 -21.45 -3.89 -9.82
CA THR A 58 -21.49 -2.43 -9.94
C THR A 58 -20.86 -1.76 -8.72
N LEU A 59 -20.42 -0.54 -8.92
CA LEU A 59 -19.88 0.30 -7.86
C LEU A 59 -20.78 1.51 -7.68
N ASP A 60 -21.26 1.72 -6.45
CA ASP A 60 -22.04 2.88 -6.06
C ASP A 60 -21.21 3.78 -5.12
N PHE A 61 -21.62 5.04 -4.96
CA PHE A 61 -20.94 6.01 -4.12
C PHE A 61 -21.95 6.84 -3.32
N LEU A 62 -21.79 6.89 -2.02
CA LEU A 62 -22.48 7.79 -1.12
C LEU A 62 -21.59 9.01 -0.85
N ASP A 63 -21.95 10.15 -1.37
CA ASP A 63 -21.30 11.44 -1.10
C ASP A 63 -21.79 11.98 0.26
N LEU A 64 -20.93 11.90 1.27
CA LEU A 64 -21.21 12.38 2.64
C LEU A 64 -20.86 13.86 2.79
N ALA A 65 -20.10 14.45 1.87
CA ALA A 65 -19.66 15.83 1.87
C ALA A 65 -20.48 16.74 0.93
N SER A 66 -21.62 16.24 0.46
CA SER A 66 -22.46 16.94 -0.51
C SER A 66 -22.89 18.34 -0.04
N GLU A 67 -22.79 19.34 -0.91
CA GLU A 67 -23.22 20.73 -0.68
C GLU A 67 -24.74 20.87 -0.51
N THR A 68 -25.51 19.83 -0.79
CA THR A 68 -26.98 19.85 -0.61
C THR A 68 -27.44 19.87 0.85
N GLY A 69 -26.51 19.65 1.80
CA GLY A 69 -26.81 19.50 3.23
C GLY A 69 -27.37 18.13 3.62
N SER A 70 -27.52 17.24 2.67
CA SER A 70 -27.88 15.83 2.86
C SER A 70 -26.94 14.94 2.03
N PRO A 71 -26.59 13.75 2.51
CA PRO A 71 -25.79 12.81 1.70
C PRO A 71 -26.50 12.46 0.40
N VAL A 72 -25.72 12.33 -0.68
CA VAL A 72 -26.22 12.01 -2.03
C VAL A 72 -25.70 10.64 -2.45
N TYR A 73 -26.59 9.75 -2.84
CA TYR A 73 -26.25 8.41 -3.29
C TYR A 73 -26.23 8.33 -4.82
N HIS A 74 -25.11 7.89 -5.38
CA HIS A 74 -24.88 7.76 -6.81
C HIS A 74 -24.74 6.26 -7.15
N ARG A 75 -25.65 5.72 -7.96
CA ARG A 75 -25.57 4.33 -8.42
C ARG A 75 -24.69 4.20 -9.65
N ASN A 76 -23.96 3.10 -9.75
CA ASN A 76 -23.13 2.70 -10.89
C ASN A 76 -22.15 3.78 -11.34
N VAL A 77 -21.40 4.34 -10.39
CA VAL A 77 -20.44 5.43 -10.64
C VAL A 77 -19.25 5.00 -11.51
N TYR A 78 -18.92 3.70 -11.54
CA TYR A 78 -17.84 3.20 -12.41
C TYR A 78 -18.13 3.47 -13.87
N ALA A 79 -19.29 3.08 -14.36
CA ALA A 79 -19.69 3.30 -15.76
C ALA A 79 -19.82 4.79 -16.11
N ALA A 80 -20.33 5.61 -15.19
CA ALA A 80 -20.48 7.05 -15.37
C ALA A 80 -19.12 7.75 -15.47
N SER A 81 -18.16 7.39 -14.62
CA SER A 81 -16.83 8.01 -14.57
C SER A 81 -15.90 7.53 -15.69
N ASN A 82 -16.18 6.36 -16.31
CA ASN A 82 -15.30 5.72 -17.30
C ASN A 82 -16.05 5.44 -18.63
N PRO A 83 -16.56 6.46 -19.33
CA PRO A 83 -17.42 6.29 -20.51
C PRO A 83 -16.73 5.61 -21.71
N ASN A 84 -15.39 5.61 -21.74
CA ASN A 84 -14.60 4.99 -22.80
C ASN A 84 -14.15 3.56 -22.47
N GLU A 85 -14.41 3.09 -21.24
CA GLU A 85 -14.13 1.73 -20.80
C GLU A 85 -15.34 0.81 -21.01
N VAL A 86 -15.14 -0.50 -20.79
CA VAL A 86 -16.25 -1.45 -20.71
C VAL A 86 -17.14 -1.05 -19.54
N LYS A 87 -18.44 -0.84 -19.79
CA LYS A 87 -19.38 -0.31 -18.78
C LYS A 87 -19.59 -1.27 -17.58
N GLU A 88 -19.49 -2.56 -17.83
CA GLU A 88 -19.62 -3.57 -16.82
C GLU A 88 -18.33 -3.65 -15.98
N LEU A 89 -18.44 -3.49 -14.66
CA LEU A 89 -17.32 -3.68 -13.75
C LEU A 89 -16.81 -5.13 -13.82
N GLY A 90 -17.71 -6.09 -14.01
CA GLY A 90 -17.39 -7.50 -14.18
C GLY A 90 -18.35 -8.43 -13.47
N ASP A 91 -17.90 -9.65 -13.21
CA ASP A 91 -18.69 -10.72 -12.61
C ASP A 91 -18.17 -11.03 -11.19
N VAL A 92 -19.00 -10.86 -10.20
CA VAL A 92 -18.78 -11.01 -8.75
C VAL A 92 -17.72 -10.05 -8.18
N GLY A 93 -18.19 -8.89 -7.71
CA GLY A 93 -17.37 -7.94 -6.93
C GLY A 93 -17.16 -8.42 -5.50
N ASN A 94 -15.99 -8.93 -5.16
CA ASN A 94 -15.73 -9.70 -3.95
C ASN A 94 -15.05 -8.95 -2.81
N ASP A 95 -14.41 -7.83 -3.08
CA ASP A 95 -13.81 -6.94 -2.06
C ASP A 95 -13.58 -5.54 -2.63
N VAL A 96 -13.65 -4.54 -1.77
CA VAL A 96 -13.34 -3.14 -2.09
C VAL A 96 -12.60 -2.48 -0.93
N LYS A 97 -11.48 -1.83 -1.23
CA LYS A 97 -10.65 -1.12 -0.25
C LYS A 97 -10.14 0.19 -0.84
N VAL A 98 -10.01 1.20 0.00
CA VAL A 98 -9.29 2.43 -0.29
C VAL A 98 -7.91 2.34 0.35
N TYR A 99 -6.88 2.63 -0.43
CA TYR A 99 -5.49 2.73 0.03
C TYR A 99 -4.80 3.90 -0.66
N GLY A 100 -4.47 4.95 0.11
CA GLY A 100 -4.04 6.23 -0.43
C GLY A 100 -5.14 6.85 -1.30
N SER A 101 -4.76 7.38 -2.44
CA SER A 101 -5.69 7.91 -3.46
C SER A 101 -6.34 6.84 -4.33
N LYS A 102 -6.12 5.56 -4.04
CA LYS A 102 -6.55 4.46 -4.90
C LYS A 102 -7.67 3.64 -4.30
N LEU A 103 -8.65 3.33 -5.12
CA LEU A 103 -9.74 2.40 -4.83
C LEU A 103 -9.45 1.08 -5.54
N TRP A 104 -9.28 0.02 -4.77
CA TRP A 104 -8.99 -1.33 -5.24
C TRP A 104 -10.23 -2.20 -5.15
N MET A 105 -10.62 -2.81 -6.26
CA MET A 105 -11.76 -3.72 -6.33
C MET A 105 -11.32 -5.08 -6.84
N VAL A 106 -11.68 -6.11 -6.09
CA VAL A 106 -11.44 -7.51 -6.46
C VAL A 106 -12.67 -8.04 -7.16
N VAL A 107 -12.54 -8.37 -8.45
CA VAL A 107 -13.65 -8.88 -9.28
C VAL A 107 -13.36 -10.35 -9.60
N ASN A 108 -13.94 -11.23 -8.79
CA ASN A 108 -13.57 -12.63 -8.67
C ASN A 108 -13.69 -13.44 -9.97
N CYS A 109 -14.90 -13.57 -10.48
CA CYS A 109 -15.17 -14.40 -11.67
C CYS A 109 -14.65 -13.74 -12.97
N SER A 110 -14.35 -12.46 -12.94
CA SER A 110 -13.64 -11.77 -14.03
C SER A 110 -12.11 -11.88 -13.94
N ASN A 111 -11.57 -12.55 -12.92
CA ASN A 111 -10.14 -12.79 -12.73
C ASN A 111 -9.29 -11.51 -12.75
N LYS A 112 -9.76 -10.45 -12.11
CA LYS A 112 -9.08 -9.17 -12.12
C LYS A 112 -9.20 -8.40 -10.80
N VAL A 113 -8.20 -7.58 -10.54
CA VAL A 113 -8.27 -6.47 -9.60
C VAL A 113 -8.33 -5.19 -10.43
N GLU A 114 -9.37 -4.39 -10.23
CA GLU A 114 -9.56 -3.09 -10.88
C GLU A 114 -9.09 -2.01 -9.91
N VAL A 115 -8.29 -1.05 -10.37
CA VAL A 115 -7.77 0.05 -9.56
C VAL A 115 -8.23 1.37 -10.15
N LEU A 116 -8.92 2.17 -9.33
CA LEU A 116 -9.43 3.48 -9.70
C LEU A 116 -8.79 4.56 -8.81
N ASN A 117 -8.87 5.80 -9.23
CA ASN A 117 -8.66 6.93 -8.35
C ASN A 117 -9.85 7.05 -7.38
N ALA A 118 -9.59 7.06 -6.07
CA ALA A 118 -10.62 7.04 -5.02
C ALA A 118 -11.47 8.33 -4.97
N TYR A 119 -10.97 9.44 -5.52
CA TYR A 119 -11.67 10.73 -5.50
C TYR A 119 -12.47 11.00 -6.78
N THR A 120 -12.04 10.44 -7.91
CA THR A 120 -12.66 10.70 -9.22
C THR A 120 -13.33 9.49 -9.84
N CYS A 121 -13.17 8.32 -9.23
CA CYS A 121 -13.62 7.01 -9.73
C CYS A 121 -13.07 6.65 -11.13
N LYS A 122 -12.01 7.35 -11.60
CA LYS A 122 -11.40 7.07 -12.91
C LYS A 122 -10.44 5.89 -12.81
N LYS A 123 -10.53 5.00 -13.80
CA LYS A 123 -9.66 3.83 -13.93
C LYS A 123 -8.20 4.24 -14.09
N GLN A 124 -7.33 3.59 -13.32
CA GLN A 124 -5.89 3.76 -13.35
C GLN A 124 -5.18 2.50 -13.82
N ALA A 125 -5.61 1.33 -13.35
CA ALA A 125 -4.99 0.06 -13.72
C ALA A 125 -5.97 -1.12 -13.64
N GLN A 126 -5.59 -2.22 -14.28
CA GLN A 126 -6.24 -3.52 -14.14
C GLN A 126 -5.16 -4.59 -14.04
N ILE A 127 -5.25 -5.47 -13.02
CA ILE A 127 -4.29 -6.52 -12.75
C ILE A 127 -5.00 -7.87 -12.87
N SER A 128 -4.48 -8.74 -13.73
CA SER A 128 -5.08 -10.06 -13.95
C SER A 128 -4.60 -11.06 -12.89
N ILE A 129 -5.53 -11.56 -12.06
CA ILE A 129 -5.25 -12.57 -11.03
C ILE A 129 -6.36 -13.63 -11.07
N PRO A 130 -6.02 -14.89 -11.35
CA PRO A 130 -7.01 -15.96 -11.49
C PRO A 130 -7.80 -16.17 -10.20
N ASN A 131 -9.12 -15.99 -10.26
CA ASN A 131 -10.05 -16.26 -9.17
C ASN A 131 -9.64 -15.56 -7.85
N CYS A 132 -9.34 -14.24 -7.94
CA CYS A 132 -8.96 -13.41 -6.80
C CYS A 132 -10.12 -13.25 -5.81
N ARG A 133 -9.81 -13.10 -4.50
CA ARG A 133 -10.83 -13.11 -3.44
C ARG A 133 -10.87 -11.85 -2.59
N SER A 134 -9.74 -11.43 -2.04
CA SER A 134 -9.68 -10.28 -1.15
C SER A 134 -8.34 -9.58 -1.26
N VAL A 135 -8.26 -8.32 -0.82
CA VAL A 135 -7.05 -7.50 -0.86
C VAL A 135 -6.79 -6.85 0.50
N CYS A 136 -5.51 -6.82 0.91
CA CYS A 136 -5.04 -5.99 2.02
C CYS A 136 -3.70 -5.36 1.68
N PHE A 137 -3.22 -4.44 2.53
CA PHE A 137 -2.05 -3.60 2.23
C PHE A 137 -1.06 -3.57 3.38
N SER A 138 0.21 -3.39 3.03
CA SER A 138 1.27 -3.03 3.98
C SER A 138 2.39 -2.32 3.23
N GLY A 139 2.70 -1.07 3.62
CA GLY A 139 3.68 -0.23 2.94
C GLY A 139 3.40 -0.14 1.43
N PRO A 140 4.41 -0.32 0.56
CA PRO A 140 4.22 -0.15 -0.88
C PRO A 140 3.52 -1.32 -1.57
N TYR A 141 2.96 -2.29 -0.82
CA TYR A 141 2.43 -3.51 -1.40
C TYR A 141 0.97 -3.77 -1.09
N ALA A 142 0.25 -4.21 -2.12
CA ALA A 142 -1.04 -4.88 -2.00
C ALA A 142 -0.85 -6.41 -2.03
N TYR A 143 -1.61 -7.12 -1.23
CA TYR A 143 -1.63 -8.58 -1.17
C TYR A 143 -3.00 -9.08 -1.52
N VAL A 144 -3.09 -9.96 -2.53
CA VAL A 144 -4.37 -10.46 -3.04
C VAL A 144 -4.43 -11.98 -2.92
N SER A 145 -5.40 -12.47 -2.17
CA SER A 145 -5.67 -13.92 -2.09
C SER A 145 -6.39 -14.41 -3.36
N ALA A 146 -6.08 -15.62 -3.79
CA ALA A 146 -6.65 -16.21 -4.99
C ALA A 146 -6.74 -17.74 -4.91
N TYR A 147 -7.81 -18.29 -5.48
CA TYR A 147 -7.97 -19.75 -5.60
C TYR A 147 -7.05 -20.35 -6.68
N VAL A 148 -6.54 -19.55 -7.58
CA VAL A 148 -5.69 -19.85 -8.75
C VAL A 148 -6.32 -20.77 -9.80
N ALA A 149 -7.46 -21.40 -9.51
CA ALA A 149 -8.19 -22.30 -10.37
C ALA A 149 -9.68 -21.90 -10.44
N PRO A 150 -10.41 -22.32 -11.48
CA PRO A 150 -11.84 -22.07 -11.56
C PRO A 150 -12.59 -22.65 -10.36
N VAL A 151 -13.69 -21.98 -9.96
CA VAL A 151 -14.58 -22.47 -8.90
C VAL A 151 -15.25 -23.76 -9.37
N ALA A 152 -14.94 -24.86 -8.69
CA ALA A 152 -15.55 -26.17 -8.93
C ALA A 152 -15.63 -26.97 -7.63
N ILE A 153 -16.76 -27.63 -7.40
CA ILE A 153 -16.92 -28.53 -6.25
C ILE A 153 -16.19 -29.83 -6.56
N ARG A 154 -14.97 -29.95 -6.02
CA ARG A 154 -14.15 -31.16 -6.20
C ARG A 154 -13.14 -31.32 -5.06
N PRO A 155 -12.91 -32.56 -4.60
CA PRO A 155 -12.00 -32.82 -3.47
C PRO A 155 -10.50 -32.63 -3.81
N ASP A 156 -10.16 -32.64 -5.08
CA ASP A 156 -8.79 -32.54 -5.63
C ASP A 156 -8.44 -31.13 -6.14
N ALA A 157 -9.12 -30.08 -5.61
CA ALA A 157 -8.83 -28.70 -5.96
C ALA A 157 -7.35 -28.34 -5.72
N GLU A 158 -6.83 -27.45 -6.53
CA GLU A 158 -5.49 -26.90 -6.37
C GLU A 158 -5.39 -26.05 -5.09
N VAL A 159 -4.18 -25.96 -4.53
CA VAL A 159 -3.88 -25.01 -3.43
C VAL A 159 -3.91 -23.60 -3.96
N GLY A 160 -4.34 -22.68 -3.11
CA GLY A 160 -4.41 -21.26 -3.45
C GLY A 160 -3.08 -20.54 -3.28
N ALA A 161 -3.10 -19.25 -3.55
CA ALA A 161 -1.93 -18.39 -3.42
C ALA A 161 -2.30 -16.99 -2.96
N VAL A 162 -1.27 -16.24 -2.52
CA VAL A 162 -1.33 -14.79 -2.37
C VAL A 162 -0.37 -14.17 -3.38
N TYR A 163 -0.84 -13.18 -4.10
CA TYR A 163 -0.07 -12.36 -5.02
C TYR A 163 0.34 -11.07 -4.33
N LYS A 164 1.63 -10.70 -4.43
CA LYS A 164 2.18 -9.44 -3.96
C LYS A 164 2.27 -8.48 -5.15
N ILE A 165 1.69 -7.31 -5.01
CA ILE A 165 1.59 -6.28 -6.05
C ILE A 165 2.24 -5.02 -5.53
N ASP A 166 3.08 -4.41 -6.31
CA ASP A 166 3.61 -3.08 -6.05
C ASP A 166 2.55 -2.02 -6.38
N THR A 167 2.19 -1.17 -5.40
CA THR A 167 1.08 -0.21 -5.51
C THR A 167 1.38 1.03 -6.36
N LEU A 168 2.65 1.26 -6.73
CA LEU A 168 3.05 2.32 -7.64
C LEU A 168 3.08 1.82 -9.09
N SER A 169 3.81 0.75 -9.35
CA SER A 169 3.93 0.18 -10.71
C SER A 169 2.75 -0.66 -11.15
N MET A 170 1.85 -1.05 -10.22
CA MET A 170 0.72 -1.96 -10.47
C MET A 170 1.13 -3.34 -11.01
N GLN A 171 2.38 -3.76 -10.77
CA GLN A 171 2.90 -5.03 -11.23
C GLN A 171 2.86 -6.09 -10.11
N ILE A 172 2.58 -7.33 -10.48
CA ILE A 172 2.78 -8.48 -9.60
C ILE A 172 4.28 -8.69 -9.46
N VAL A 173 4.80 -8.56 -8.24
CA VAL A 173 6.24 -8.67 -7.94
C VAL A 173 6.60 -10.00 -7.28
N ASP A 174 5.64 -10.69 -6.65
CA ASP A 174 5.88 -12.00 -6.04
C ASP A 174 4.57 -12.80 -5.86
N LYS A 175 4.70 -14.09 -5.52
CA LYS A 175 3.59 -15.01 -5.28
C LYS A 175 3.99 -16.07 -4.26
N VAL A 176 3.15 -16.31 -3.24
CA VAL A 176 3.34 -17.38 -2.26
C VAL A 176 2.14 -18.34 -2.26
N THR A 177 2.43 -19.63 -2.24
CA THR A 177 1.40 -20.69 -2.11
C THR A 177 0.95 -20.78 -0.66
N VAL A 178 -0.38 -20.94 -0.44
CA VAL A 178 -1.00 -21.05 0.89
C VAL A 178 -1.88 -22.31 1.00
N GLY A 179 -2.96 -22.28 1.77
CA GLY A 179 -3.91 -23.38 1.85
C GLY A 179 -4.89 -23.43 0.67
N TYR A 180 -5.90 -24.27 0.83
CA TYR A 180 -6.93 -24.44 -0.20
C TYR A 180 -7.96 -23.31 -0.14
N GLN A 181 -8.24 -22.73 -1.30
CA GLN A 181 -9.27 -21.70 -1.48
C GLN A 181 -9.19 -20.60 -0.41
N PRO A 182 -8.08 -19.82 -0.42
CA PRO A 182 -7.88 -18.73 0.52
C PRO A 182 -8.92 -17.63 0.30
N GLU A 183 -9.51 -17.17 1.39
CA GLU A 183 -10.52 -16.12 1.45
C GLU A 183 -9.89 -14.80 1.89
N GLU A 184 -10.37 -14.23 2.99
CA GLU A 184 -9.88 -12.94 3.49
C GLU A 184 -8.48 -13.05 4.09
N LEU A 185 -7.73 -11.95 4.01
CA LEU A 185 -6.37 -11.84 4.51
C LEU A 185 -6.17 -10.51 5.24
N THR A 186 -5.26 -10.48 6.20
CA THR A 186 -4.96 -9.28 6.99
C THR A 186 -3.49 -9.24 7.42
N VAL A 187 -2.95 -8.04 7.55
CA VAL A 187 -1.59 -7.81 8.05
C VAL A 187 -1.63 -7.46 9.53
N LEU A 188 -0.72 -8.07 10.30
CA LEU A 188 -0.47 -7.73 11.69
C LEU A 188 1.04 -7.70 11.96
N GLY A 189 1.60 -6.50 12.12
CA GLY A 189 3.04 -6.29 12.19
C GLY A 189 3.72 -6.70 10.88
N HIS A 190 4.72 -7.58 10.95
CA HIS A 190 5.46 -8.09 9.78
C HIS A 190 4.92 -9.40 9.21
N LYS A 191 3.71 -9.76 9.58
CA LYS A 191 3.08 -11.02 9.18
C LYS A 191 1.80 -10.75 8.43
N LEU A 192 1.62 -11.48 7.34
CA LEU A 192 0.37 -11.59 6.62
C LEU A 192 -0.30 -12.91 7.02
N TYR A 193 -1.56 -12.83 7.37
CA TYR A 193 -2.38 -13.97 7.74
C TYR A 193 -3.47 -14.17 6.72
N VAL A 194 -3.76 -15.44 6.35
CA VAL A 194 -4.70 -15.78 5.29
C VAL A 194 -5.63 -16.90 5.76
N ALA A 195 -6.94 -16.68 5.74
CA ALA A 195 -7.93 -17.70 6.06
C ALA A 195 -8.09 -18.67 4.87
N ASN A 196 -7.88 -19.96 5.09
CA ASN A 196 -8.05 -20.99 4.08
C ASN A 196 -9.38 -21.73 4.32
N SER A 197 -10.29 -21.67 3.35
CA SER A 197 -11.61 -22.27 3.50
C SER A 197 -11.65 -23.72 3.01
N GLY A 198 -11.06 -24.00 1.87
CA GLY A 198 -11.32 -25.23 1.17
C GLY A 198 -12.82 -25.43 0.88
N GLY A 199 -13.61 -24.33 0.78
CA GLY A 199 -15.08 -24.34 0.81
C GLY A 199 -15.70 -25.18 -0.30
N TYR A 200 -15.05 -25.26 -1.46
CA TYR A 200 -15.51 -26.09 -2.60
C TYR A 200 -14.88 -27.50 -2.63
N ARG A 201 -14.10 -27.87 -1.60
CA ARG A 201 -13.54 -29.22 -1.45
C ARG A 201 -14.39 -30.16 -0.59
N THR A 202 -15.67 -29.85 -0.40
CA THR A 202 -16.56 -30.64 0.45
C THR A 202 -16.44 -32.15 0.18
N PRO A 203 -16.34 -33.01 1.23
CA PRO A 203 -16.34 -32.67 2.66
C PRO A 203 -14.94 -32.35 3.24
N ASN A 204 -13.89 -32.25 2.43
CA ASN A 204 -12.50 -32.10 2.83
C ASN A 204 -12.10 -30.61 2.92
N TYR A 205 -12.83 -29.82 3.70
CA TYR A 205 -12.55 -28.41 3.92
C TYR A 205 -11.12 -28.18 4.42
N ASP A 206 -10.52 -27.04 4.07
CA ASP A 206 -9.34 -26.54 4.81
C ASP A 206 -9.79 -26.00 6.18
N ARG A 207 -8.83 -25.87 7.10
CA ARG A 207 -9.13 -25.47 8.48
C ARG A 207 -8.07 -24.56 9.08
N THR A 208 -7.24 -23.98 8.21
CA THR A 208 -6.01 -23.31 8.64
C THR A 208 -6.03 -21.82 8.32
N VAL A 209 -5.27 -21.07 9.14
CA VAL A 209 -4.79 -19.74 8.80
C VAL A 209 -3.31 -19.85 8.43
N SER A 210 -2.95 -19.49 7.21
CA SER A 210 -1.54 -19.39 6.78
C SER A 210 -0.90 -18.15 7.39
N GLU A 211 0.30 -18.28 7.97
CA GLU A 211 1.13 -17.18 8.44
C GLU A 211 2.31 -17.00 7.48
N ILE A 212 2.41 -15.84 6.86
CA ILE A 212 3.44 -15.47 5.89
C ILE A 212 4.31 -14.37 6.47
N ASP A 213 5.62 -14.51 6.37
CA ASP A 213 6.56 -13.46 6.73
C ASP A 213 6.69 -12.46 5.58
N LEU A 214 6.40 -11.18 5.83
CA LEU A 214 6.39 -10.14 4.78
C LEU A 214 7.80 -9.78 4.27
N ASN A 215 8.85 -9.99 5.07
CA ASN A 215 10.21 -9.70 4.66
C ASN A 215 10.73 -10.72 3.65
N THR A 216 10.39 -12.00 3.86
CA THR A 216 10.82 -13.10 2.98
C THR A 216 9.76 -13.51 1.97
N PHE A 217 8.54 -13.03 2.15
CA PHE A 217 7.33 -13.42 1.44
C PHE A 217 7.14 -14.93 1.30
N LYS A 218 7.38 -15.66 2.41
CA LYS A 218 7.25 -17.12 2.49
C LYS A 218 6.27 -17.52 3.59
N GLU A 219 5.50 -18.57 3.35
CA GLU A 219 4.68 -19.18 4.39
C GLU A 219 5.60 -19.78 5.47
N VAL A 220 5.42 -19.30 6.70
CA VAL A 220 6.19 -19.75 7.86
C VAL A 220 5.56 -21.00 8.47
N ARG A 221 4.22 -21.01 8.56
CA ARG A 221 3.43 -22.10 9.13
C ARG A 221 1.95 -21.93 8.82
N LYS A 222 1.19 -22.99 9.12
CA LYS A 222 -0.28 -22.99 9.17
C LYS A 222 -0.76 -23.14 10.61
N ILE A 223 -1.74 -22.34 10.99
CA ILE A 223 -2.37 -22.37 12.31
C ILE A 223 -3.70 -23.09 12.16
N ASP A 224 -3.87 -24.20 12.88
CA ASP A 224 -5.12 -24.96 12.89
C ASP A 224 -6.20 -24.23 13.71
N VAL A 225 -7.34 -23.95 13.10
CA VAL A 225 -8.45 -23.22 13.74
C VAL A 225 -9.75 -24.03 13.70
N ASP A 226 -10.42 -24.07 12.56
CA ASP A 226 -11.64 -24.83 12.27
C ASP A 226 -11.91 -24.86 10.78
N ILE A 227 -12.84 -25.71 10.35
CA ILE A 227 -13.16 -25.92 8.93
C ILE A 227 -13.77 -24.68 8.26
N ASN A 228 -13.51 -24.52 6.96
CA ASN A 228 -14.21 -23.57 6.09
C ASN A 228 -14.12 -22.12 6.58
N LEU A 229 -12.89 -21.65 6.87
CA LEU A 229 -12.64 -20.28 7.33
C LEU A 229 -12.95 -19.26 6.22
N SER A 230 -13.42 -18.07 6.60
CA SER A 230 -13.82 -17.04 5.63
C SER A 230 -13.25 -15.66 5.92
N LEU A 231 -13.78 -14.96 6.91
CA LEU A 231 -13.34 -13.63 7.29
C LEU A 231 -12.06 -13.72 8.12
N LEU A 232 -11.20 -12.69 8.03
CA LEU A 232 -10.02 -12.58 8.87
C LEU A 232 -9.69 -11.11 9.12
N ARG A 233 -9.90 -10.62 10.33
CA ARG A 233 -9.72 -9.23 10.74
C ARG A 233 -8.78 -9.13 11.93
N ALA A 234 -7.88 -8.15 11.92
CA ALA A 234 -7.07 -7.81 13.08
C ALA A 234 -7.76 -6.75 13.94
N ASP A 235 -7.62 -6.87 15.27
CA ASP A 235 -8.02 -5.82 16.20
C ASP A 235 -6.83 -4.98 16.69
N ARG A 236 -7.13 -3.92 17.43
CA ARG A 236 -6.12 -3.00 17.99
C ARG A 236 -5.23 -3.61 19.09
N TYR A 237 -5.59 -4.80 19.61
CA TYR A 237 -4.84 -5.52 20.62
C TYR A 237 -3.89 -6.57 20.03
N GLY A 238 -3.84 -6.67 18.70
CA GLY A 238 -3.00 -7.63 17.99
C GLY A 238 -3.57 -9.05 17.99
N GLN A 239 -4.89 -9.18 18.13
CA GLN A 239 -5.60 -10.44 17.97
C GLN A 239 -6.17 -10.52 16.54
N LEU A 240 -6.39 -11.75 16.07
CA LEU A 240 -7.06 -12.02 14.80
C LEU A 240 -8.41 -12.65 15.05
N TRP A 241 -9.41 -12.19 14.33
CA TRP A 241 -10.78 -12.69 14.38
C TRP A 241 -11.13 -13.36 13.07
N THR A 242 -11.64 -14.60 13.14
CA THR A 242 -11.98 -15.37 11.93
C THR A 242 -13.29 -16.14 12.14
N VAL A 243 -13.99 -16.37 11.04
CA VAL A 243 -15.27 -17.08 11.01
C VAL A 243 -15.07 -18.45 10.37
N SER A 244 -15.53 -19.50 11.04
CA SER A 244 -15.83 -20.78 10.41
C SER A 244 -17.27 -20.77 9.89
N ARG A 245 -17.48 -21.04 8.60
CA ARG A 245 -18.82 -21.23 8.02
C ARG A 245 -19.43 -22.59 8.36
N GLY A 246 -18.66 -23.45 9.03
CA GLY A 246 -19.05 -24.84 9.26
C GLY A 246 -19.16 -25.67 7.98
N ASP A 247 -19.97 -26.74 8.03
CA ASP A 247 -20.16 -27.66 6.89
C ASP A 247 -21.57 -27.55 6.26
N TYR A 248 -22.34 -26.57 6.68
CA TYR A 248 -23.75 -26.33 6.29
C TYR A 248 -24.67 -27.51 6.60
N LYS A 249 -24.23 -28.47 7.43
CA LYS A 249 -24.98 -29.68 7.80
C LYS A 249 -25.02 -29.89 9.32
N ASN A 250 -23.87 -30.25 9.90
CA ASN A 250 -23.76 -30.66 11.30
C ASN A 250 -22.89 -29.71 12.12
N ALA A 251 -21.84 -29.15 11.50
CA ALA A 251 -20.96 -28.17 12.13
C ALA A 251 -21.53 -26.75 11.89
N PRO A 252 -21.95 -26.02 12.92
CA PRO A 252 -22.50 -24.67 12.79
C PRO A 252 -21.39 -23.66 12.48
N ALA A 253 -21.78 -22.49 11.96
CA ALA A 253 -20.89 -21.33 11.86
C ALA A 253 -20.50 -20.83 13.25
N ARG A 254 -19.24 -20.38 13.42
CA ARG A 254 -18.68 -19.89 14.69
C ARG A 254 -17.65 -18.82 14.48
N LEU A 255 -17.52 -17.96 15.49
CA LEU A 255 -16.48 -16.93 15.53
C LEU A 255 -15.32 -17.38 16.42
N TYR A 256 -14.10 -17.28 15.91
CA TYR A 256 -12.87 -17.61 16.62
C TYR A 256 -11.98 -16.37 16.76
N TRP A 257 -11.18 -16.32 17.84
CA TRP A 257 -10.07 -15.40 17.92
C TRP A 257 -8.76 -16.14 18.13
N LEU A 258 -7.70 -15.55 17.56
CA LEU A 258 -6.33 -16.00 17.69
C LEU A 258 -5.56 -14.92 18.45
N ALA A 259 -4.67 -15.32 19.32
CA ALA A 259 -3.79 -14.43 20.09
C ALA A 259 -2.39 -15.02 20.18
N LYS A 260 -1.40 -14.16 20.47
CA LYS A 260 -0.03 -14.61 20.72
C LYS A 260 0.05 -15.34 22.06
N ASP A 261 0.74 -16.49 22.08
CA ASP A 261 1.10 -17.19 23.31
C ASP A 261 2.29 -16.52 24.03
N ALA A 262 2.76 -17.13 25.12
CA ALA A 262 3.87 -16.61 25.90
C ALA A 262 5.19 -16.53 25.11
N GLU A 263 5.34 -17.36 24.09
CA GLU A 263 6.48 -17.39 23.16
C GLU A 263 6.32 -16.42 21.98
N GLY A 264 5.19 -15.68 21.90
CA GLY A 264 4.89 -14.72 20.85
C GLY A 264 4.32 -15.34 19.58
N ALA A 265 4.00 -16.64 19.57
CA ALA A 265 3.45 -17.33 18.42
C ALA A 265 1.92 -17.21 18.38
N MET A 266 1.35 -16.81 17.23
CA MET A 266 -0.09 -16.71 17.02
C MET A 266 -0.74 -18.10 17.11
N LYS A 267 -1.80 -18.27 17.92
CA LYS A 267 -2.55 -19.53 18.09
C LYS A 267 -4.03 -19.25 18.25
N LYS A 268 -4.87 -20.23 17.96
CA LYS A 268 -6.29 -20.19 18.33
C LYS A 268 -6.38 -20.05 19.87
N ALA A 269 -6.99 -18.96 20.33
CA ALA A 269 -7.11 -18.63 21.74
C ALA A 269 -8.51 -18.92 22.28
N GLY A 270 -9.55 -18.81 21.45
CA GLY A 270 -10.90 -19.12 21.89
C GLY A 270 -11.96 -19.10 20.79
N MET A 271 -13.22 -19.23 21.21
CA MET A 271 -14.38 -19.29 20.33
C MET A 271 -15.59 -18.67 21.03
N ILE A 272 -16.39 -17.94 20.25
CA ILE A 272 -17.70 -17.44 20.66
C ILE A 272 -18.77 -18.14 19.80
N ASP A 273 -19.75 -18.75 20.45
CA ASP A 273 -20.81 -19.50 19.78
C ASP A 273 -21.89 -18.53 19.28
N VAL A 274 -21.55 -17.82 18.19
CA VAL A 274 -22.45 -16.93 17.47
C VAL A 274 -22.31 -17.18 15.96
N PRO A 275 -23.40 -17.20 15.22
CA PRO A 275 -23.38 -17.42 13.78
C PRO A 275 -23.06 -16.10 13.06
N VAL A 276 -21.78 -15.82 12.82
CA VAL A 276 -21.34 -14.64 12.10
C VAL A 276 -21.21 -14.94 10.62
N SER A 277 -21.80 -14.11 9.76
CA SER A 277 -21.62 -14.14 8.31
C SER A 277 -20.81 -12.94 7.79
N ASN A 278 -20.89 -11.79 8.46
CA ASN A 278 -20.03 -10.64 8.20
C ASN A 278 -19.79 -9.83 9.48
N LEU A 279 -18.70 -9.09 9.54
CA LEU A 279 -18.32 -8.31 10.73
C LEU A 279 -17.52 -7.05 10.36
N CYS A 280 -17.54 -6.06 11.26
CA CYS A 280 -16.69 -4.87 11.21
C CYS A 280 -16.15 -4.59 12.60
N ILE A 281 -14.84 -4.30 12.72
CA ILE A 281 -14.19 -3.98 14.00
C ILE A 281 -13.84 -2.50 14.02
N VAL A 282 -14.33 -1.77 15.01
CA VAL A 282 -14.00 -0.37 15.24
C VAL A 282 -13.71 -0.15 16.72
N GLY A 283 -12.47 0.21 17.04
CA GLY A 283 -12.00 0.34 18.42
C GLY A 283 -12.09 -0.97 19.19
N ASP A 284 -12.84 -1.00 20.29
CA ASP A 284 -13.04 -2.17 21.13
C ASP A 284 -14.27 -3.00 20.74
N SER A 285 -15.00 -2.59 19.70
CA SER A 285 -16.27 -3.19 19.31
C SER A 285 -16.16 -3.93 17.99
N LEU A 286 -16.54 -5.21 18.00
CA LEU A 286 -16.78 -6.04 16.83
C LEU A 286 -18.28 -6.09 16.61
N TYR A 287 -18.75 -5.42 15.57
CA TYR A 287 -20.14 -5.46 15.10
C TYR A 287 -20.28 -6.65 14.16
N TYR A 288 -21.36 -7.42 14.30
CA TYR A 288 -21.58 -8.55 13.40
C TYR A 288 -23.04 -8.65 12.93
N ILE A 289 -23.18 -9.23 11.75
CA ILE A 289 -24.41 -9.80 11.23
C ILE A 289 -24.24 -11.31 11.09
N GLY A 290 -25.27 -12.06 11.32
CA GLY A 290 -25.28 -13.52 11.19
C GLY A 290 -26.50 -13.99 10.45
N VAL A 291 -26.29 -14.86 9.45
CA VAL A 291 -27.35 -15.54 8.71
C VAL A 291 -27.11 -17.03 8.79
N GLN A 292 -28.02 -17.76 9.38
CA GLN A 292 -27.94 -19.20 9.53
C GLN A 292 -29.19 -19.87 8.97
N TYR A 293 -29.01 -20.69 7.95
CA TYR A 293 -30.10 -21.46 7.37
C TYR A 293 -30.47 -22.64 8.27
N SER A 294 -31.74 -22.75 8.62
CA SER A 294 -32.28 -23.89 9.35
C SER A 294 -32.96 -24.86 8.39
N LYS A 295 -32.45 -26.09 8.34
CA LYS A 295 -33.10 -27.17 7.57
C LYS A 295 -34.43 -27.63 8.15
N VAL A 296 -34.67 -27.37 9.44
CA VAL A 296 -35.92 -27.75 10.14
C VAL A 296 -37.02 -26.81 9.74
N THR A 297 -36.79 -25.50 9.80
CA THR A 297 -37.80 -24.47 9.46
C THR A 297 -37.75 -24.06 7.99
N GLN A 298 -36.72 -24.51 7.22
CA GLN A 298 -36.47 -24.11 5.85
C GLN A 298 -36.38 -22.59 5.66
N SER A 299 -35.87 -21.91 6.68
CA SER A 299 -35.73 -20.45 6.71
C SER A 299 -34.35 -20.03 7.29
N ASN A 300 -33.98 -18.80 7.02
CA ASN A 300 -32.81 -18.17 7.63
C ASN A 300 -33.16 -17.63 9.01
N THR A 301 -32.29 -17.87 9.98
CA THR A 301 -32.29 -17.15 11.25
C THR A 301 -31.27 -16.02 11.12
N ILE A 302 -31.74 -14.78 11.27
CA ILE A 302 -30.94 -13.58 11.23
C ILE A 302 -30.57 -13.16 12.67
N SER A 303 -29.34 -12.80 12.90
CA SER A 303 -28.86 -12.31 14.18
C SER A 303 -27.91 -11.12 13.98
N TYR A 304 -27.87 -10.27 14.99
CA TYR A 304 -27.00 -9.10 15.05
C TYR A 304 -26.37 -9.01 16.43
N GLY A 305 -25.25 -8.31 16.56
CA GLY A 305 -24.72 -8.01 17.88
C GLY A 305 -23.40 -7.29 17.86
N ILE A 306 -22.95 -6.99 19.08
CA ILE A 306 -21.66 -6.36 19.35
C ILE A 306 -20.91 -7.23 20.35
N ILE A 307 -19.64 -7.48 20.07
CA ILE A 307 -18.69 -8.18 20.95
C ILE A 307 -17.60 -7.20 21.31
N ASN A 308 -17.19 -7.20 22.58
CA ASN A 308 -16.01 -6.46 23.00
C ASN A 308 -14.74 -7.29 22.68
N VAL A 309 -13.87 -6.79 21.79
CA VAL A 309 -12.67 -7.53 21.36
C VAL A 309 -11.62 -7.70 22.44
N LYS A 310 -11.65 -6.87 23.51
CA LYS A 310 -10.73 -6.95 24.63
C LYS A 310 -11.15 -8.01 25.66
N THR A 311 -12.44 -8.06 26.00
CA THR A 311 -12.99 -8.99 26.99
C THR A 311 -13.53 -10.28 26.39
N HIS A 312 -13.76 -10.32 25.08
CA HIS A 312 -14.37 -11.42 24.32
C HIS A 312 -15.84 -11.68 24.72
N GLU A 313 -16.49 -10.72 25.33
CA GLU A 313 -17.88 -10.83 25.79
C GLU A 313 -18.85 -10.26 24.76
N VAL A 314 -20.01 -10.90 24.62
CA VAL A 314 -21.13 -10.36 23.83
C VAL A 314 -21.75 -9.22 24.62
N VAL A 315 -21.58 -7.99 24.14
CA VAL A 315 -22.13 -6.76 24.75
C VAL A 315 -23.62 -6.67 24.51
N THR A 316 -24.07 -6.94 23.29
CA THR A 316 -25.49 -6.95 22.92
C THR A 316 -25.73 -7.93 21.77
N ARG A 317 -26.96 -8.45 21.70
CA ARG A 317 -27.45 -9.30 20.60
C ARG A 317 -28.40 -8.54 19.67
N SER A 318 -28.27 -7.22 19.62
CA SER A 318 -29.00 -6.34 18.72
C SER A 318 -28.14 -5.15 18.33
N LEU A 319 -28.25 -4.67 17.12
CA LEU A 319 -27.65 -3.41 16.65
C LEU A 319 -28.66 -2.25 16.70
N SER A 320 -29.94 -2.57 16.58
CA SER A 320 -31.01 -1.57 16.53
C SER A 320 -32.31 -2.15 17.04
N SER A 321 -33.16 -1.32 17.66
CA SER A 321 -34.53 -1.62 18.00
C SER A 321 -35.53 -1.08 16.98
N ALA A 322 -35.06 -0.40 15.94
CA ALA A 322 -35.91 0.18 14.90
C ALA A 322 -36.63 -0.92 14.10
N PRO A 323 -37.89 -0.73 13.74
CA PRO A 323 -38.67 -1.74 12.99
C PRO A 323 -38.08 -2.01 11.58
N GLU A 324 -37.32 -1.09 11.03
CA GLU A 324 -36.66 -1.21 9.72
C GLU A 324 -35.62 -2.34 9.69
N VAL A 325 -34.98 -2.65 10.82
CA VAL A 325 -34.07 -3.81 10.92
C VAL A 325 -34.78 -5.12 10.67
N GLN A 326 -36.08 -5.23 11.08
CA GLN A 326 -36.89 -6.43 10.85
C GLN A 326 -37.34 -6.56 9.39
N GLN A 327 -37.21 -5.52 8.59
CA GLN A 327 -37.57 -5.51 7.16
C GLN A 327 -36.35 -5.87 6.27
N ILE A 328 -35.19 -6.09 6.86
CA ILE A 328 -34.00 -6.58 6.14
C ILE A 328 -34.24 -8.07 5.84
N GLU A 329 -34.31 -8.41 4.56
CA GLU A 329 -34.56 -9.78 4.12
C GLU A 329 -33.32 -10.66 4.21
N MET A 330 -32.16 -10.10 3.76
CA MET A 330 -30.86 -10.78 3.73
C MET A 330 -29.74 -9.81 4.07
N PRO A 331 -29.38 -9.65 5.36
CA PRO A 331 -28.26 -8.83 5.75
C PRO A 331 -26.96 -9.47 5.23
N TYR A 332 -26.25 -8.74 4.37
CA TYR A 332 -25.11 -9.29 3.64
C TYR A 332 -23.81 -8.55 3.94
N GLY A 333 -23.83 -7.22 4.02
CA GLY A 333 -22.70 -6.39 4.39
C GLY A 333 -22.95 -5.52 5.61
N ILE A 334 -21.88 -5.19 6.33
CA ILE A 334 -21.89 -4.22 7.44
C ILE A 334 -20.62 -3.40 7.41
N ILE A 335 -20.77 -2.08 7.57
CA ILE A 335 -19.62 -1.19 7.81
C ILE A 335 -20.01 -0.15 8.86
N VAL A 336 -19.06 0.21 9.72
CA VAL A 336 -19.24 1.16 10.83
C VAL A 336 -18.30 2.31 10.65
N ASN A 337 -18.82 3.53 10.73
CA ASN A 337 -18.04 4.75 10.69
C ASN A 337 -17.07 4.80 11.90
N PRO A 338 -15.76 4.87 11.68
CA PRO A 338 -14.81 4.88 12.79
C PRO A 338 -14.83 6.17 13.62
N GLU A 339 -15.34 7.28 13.07
CA GLU A 339 -15.38 8.59 13.73
C GLU A 339 -16.64 8.74 14.60
N HIS A 340 -17.80 8.51 14.03
CA HIS A 340 -19.09 8.79 14.66
C HIS A 340 -19.82 7.55 15.20
N ARG A 341 -19.39 6.32 14.80
CA ARG A 341 -19.99 5.03 15.20
C ARG A 341 -21.39 4.78 14.65
N ASP A 342 -21.89 5.61 13.76
CA ASP A 342 -23.01 5.28 12.90
C ASP A 342 -22.65 4.09 11.99
N PHE A 343 -23.61 3.33 11.55
CA PHE A 343 -23.33 2.12 10.80
C PHE A 343 -24.30 1.92 9.63
N TYR A 344 -23.80 1.19 8.66
CA TYR A 344 -24.53 0.87 7.44
C TYR A 344 -24.75 -0.63 7.35
N LEU A 345 -25.98 -1.05 7.09
CA LEU A 345 -26.35 -2.43 6.78
C LEU A 345 -26.72 -2.53 5.31
N MET A 346 -26.24 -3.57 4.66
CA MET A 346 -26.49 -3.87 3.26
C MET A 346 -27.41 -5.07 3.18
N ASP A 347 -28.58 -4.88 2.55
CA ASP A 347 -29.63 -5.89 2.38
C ASP A 347 -29.59 -6.41 0.94
N ALA A 348 -29.14 -7.64 0.75
CA ALA A 348 -29.12 -8.31 -0.54
C ALA A 348 -30.48 -8.85 -0.98
N LYS A 349 -31.51 -8.68 -0.16
CA LYS A 349 -32.88 -9.17 -0.39
C LYS A 349 -32.91 -10.65 -0.84
N ASN A 350 -33.36 -10.90 -2.05
CA ASN A 350 -33.48 -12.24 -2.63
C ASN A 350 -32.28 -12.64 -3.53
N TYR A 351 -31.17 -11.87 -3.53
CA TYR A 351 -30.00 -12.04 -4.38
C TYR A 351 -30.24 -11.84 -5.89
N VAL A 352 -31.40 -11.36 -6.30
CA VAL A 352 -31.75 -11.18 -7.73
C VAL A 352 -32.20 -9.75 -8.01
N SER A 353 -32.96 -9.16 -7.08
CA SER A 353 -33.38 -7.76 -7.18
C SER A 353 -32.36 -6.83 -6.56
N SER A 354 -32.35 -5.57 -7.01
CA SER A 354 -31.57 -4.51 -6.41
C SER A 354 -31.70 -4.48 -4.90
N GLY A 355 -30.56 -4.36 -4.23
CA GLY A 355 -30.46 -4.36 -2.78
C GLY A 355 -30.83 -3.02 -2.15
N ARG A 356 -30.49 -2.87 -0.88
CA ARG A 356 -30.62 -1.60 -0.14
C ARG A 356 -29.39 -1.35 0.72
N LEU A 357 -29.04 -0.08 0.88
CA LEU A 357 -28.15 0.41 1.92
C LEU A 357 -28.99 1.13 2.97
N LEU A 358 -28.95 0.67 4.22
CA LEU A 358 -29.67 1.26 5.34
C LEU A 358 -28.66 1.92 6.28
N HIS A 359 -28.93 3.15 6.69
CA HIS A 359 -28.11 3.90 7.64
C HIS A 359 -28.79 3.96 9.01
N PHE A 360 -27.98 3.69 10.05
CA PHE A 360 -28.37 3.77 11.45
C PHE A 360 -27.37 4.65 12.20
N LYS A 361 -27.88 5.50 13.10
CA LYS A 361 -27.04 6.30 13.98
C LYS A 361 -26.33 5.45 15.03
N ALA A 362 -25.36 6.02 15.71
CA ALA A 362 -24.57 5.33 16.74
C ALA A 362 -25.40 4.73 17.88
N ASP A 363 -26.55 5.32 18.17
CA ASP A 363 -27.49 4.82 19.18
C ASP A 363 -28.41 3.69 18.65
N GLY A 364 -28.25 3.31 17.39
CA GLY A 364 -29.05 2.29 16.71
C GLY A 364 -30.39 2.80 16.16
N SER A 365 -30.71 4.09 16.24
CA SER A 365 -31.90 4.63 15.58
C SER A 365 -31.75 4.62 14.06
N TYR A 366 -32.80 4.24 13.35
CA TYR A 366 -32.85 4.31 11.89
C TYR A 366 -32.82 5.75 11.41
N ASP A 367 -32.08 6.04 10.35
CA ASP A 367 -32.00 7.36 9.75
C ASP A 367 -32.61 7.39 8.35
N TRP A 368 -32.08 6.59 7.42
CA TRP A 368 -32.54 6.52 6.03
C TRP A 368 -32.13 5.22 5.35
N ALA A 369 -32.68 4.97 4.16
CA ALA A 369 -32.25 3.91 3.26
C ALA A 369 -32.33 4.34 1.81
N VAL A 370 -31.47 3.77 0.96
CA VAL A 370 -31.46 3.95 -0.51
C VAL A 370 -31.37 2.60 -1.21
N ASN A 371 -31.79 2.56 -2.49
CA ASN A 371 -31.61 1.37 -3.31
C ASN A 371 -30.19 1.33 -3.88
N THR A 372 -29.61 0.12 -3.94
CA THR A 372 -28.28 -0.16 -4.48
C THR A 372 -28.36 -0.98 -5.77
N GLY A 373 -27.22 -1.39 -6.31
CA GLY A 373 -27.16 -2.49 -7.27
C GLY A 373 -27.52 -3.84 -6.65
N ASP A 374 -27.29 -4.93 -7.40
CA ASP A 374 -27.63 -6.28 -6.96
C ASP A 374 -26.57 -6.83 -5.99
N ILE A 375 -26.99 -7.32 -4.82
CA ILE A 375 -26.15 -7.93 -3.78
C ILE A 375 -25.08 -6.95 -3.27
N PRO A 376 -25.45 -5.85 -2.58
CA PRO A 376 -24.47 -4.99 -1.90
C PRO A 376 -23.81 -5.78 -0.76
N GLY A 377 -22.48 -5.98 -0.84
CA GLY A 377 -21.77 -6.85 0.10
C GLY A 377 -20.57 -6.21 0.76
N HIS A 378 -19.92 -5.27 0.08
CA HIS A 378 -18.66 -4.69 0.52
C HIS A 378 -18.71 -3.18 0.42
N ALA A 379 -18.00 -2.50 1.33
CA ALA A 379 -17.92 -1.05 1.32
C ALA A 379 -16.58 -0.55 1.85
N ALA A 380 -16.20 0.66 1.42
CA ALA A 380 -14.98 1.31 1.87
C ALA A 380 -15.20 2.82 1.99
N PHE A 381 -14.81 3.39 3.12
CA PHE A 381 -14.82 4.84 3.32
C PHE A 381 -13.72 5.53 2.51
N VAL A 382 -14.05 6.73 2.02
CA VAL A 382 -13.10 7.67 1.41
C VAL A 382 -12.99 8.86 2.34
N TYR A 383 -11.77 9.25 2.61
CA TYR A 383 -11.47 10.42 3.41
C TYR A 383 -11.30 11.65 2.51
N HIS A 384 -11.51 12.85 3.05
CA HIS A 384 -11.10 14.05 2.36
C HIS A 384 -9.63 13.94 1.94
N LYS A 385 -9.28 14.56 0.81
CA LYS A 385 -7.86 14.67 0.46
C LYS A 385 -7.12 15.26 1.67
N PRO A 386 -5.98 14.69 2.04
CA PRO A 386 -5.23 15.23 3.16
C PRO A 386 -4.95 16.72 2.92
N HIS A 387 -5.39 17.56 3.85
CA HIS A 387 -4.92 18.94 3.89
C HIS A 387 -3.54 18.92 4.51
N LEU A 388 -2.59 19.58 3.87
CA LEU A 388 -1.31 19.86 4.49
C LEU A 388 -1.57 20.68 5.76
N PRO A 389 -0.99 20.31 6.92
CA PRO A 389 -1.13 21.11 8.12
C PRO A 389 -0.62 22.51 7.82
N GLU A 390 -1.38 23.53 8.21
CA GLU A 390 -0.90 24.90 8.12
C GLU A 390 0.37 25.01 8.96
N ASN A 391 1.49 25.30 8.30
CA ASN A 391 2.67 25.75 9.01
C ASN A 391 2.44 27.23 9.37
N PRO A 392 2.40 27.61 10.66
CA PRO A 392 2.21 29.01 11.05
C PRO A 392 3.29 29.93 10.48
N ASP A 393 4.49 29.39 10.20
CA ASP A 393 5.63 30.15 9.69
C ASP A 393 5.62 30.27 8.15
N THR A 394 4.96 29.33 7.42
CA THR A 394 4.86 29.35 5.95
C THR A 394 3.44 28.98 5.51
N PRO A 395 2.57 29.94 5.22
CA PRO A 395 1.22 29.67 4.70
C PRO A 395 1.24 28.81 3.42
N ALA A 396 0.27 27.91 3.27
CA ALA A 396 0.18 26.98 2.14
C ALA A 396 0.35 27.63 0.76
N THR A 397 -0.17 28.84 0.59
CA THR A 397 -0.04 29.63 -0.66
C THR A 397 1.39 30.15 -0.94
N GLN A 398 2.32 29.99 -0.03
CA GLN A 398 3.71 30.45 -0.14
C GLN A 398 4.72 29.31 -0.07
N ARG A 399 4.28 28.06 0.11
CA ARG A 399 5.16 26.91 0.21
C ARG A 399 5.86 26.63 -1.12
N SER A 400 7.16 26.36 -1.03
CA SER A 400 7.95 25.91 -2.17
C SER A 400 8.07 24.39 -2.15
N LYS A 401 7.69 23.72 -3.24
CA LYS A 401 7.88 22.27 -3.36
C LYS A 401 9.35 21.84 -3.41
N PHE A 402 10.30 22.77 -3.53
CA PHE A 402 11.72 22.49 -3.68
C PHE A 402 12.48 22.60 -2.36
N ILE A 403 13.71 22.07 -2.32
CA ILE A 403 14.63 22.20 -1.18
C ILE A 403 14.73 23.68 -0.76
N ALA A 404 14.46 23.97 0.51
CA ALA A 404 14.62 25.29 1.09
C ALA A 404 16.09 25.56 1.48
N ALA A 405 16.72 24.60 2.18
CA ALA A 405 18.11 24.70 2.57
C ALA A 405 18.75 23.32 2.81
N VAL A 406 20.07 23.28 2.71
CA VAL A 406 20.92 22.19 3.15
C VAL A 406 21.43 22.48 4.55
N ASP A 407 21.16 21.59 5.50
CA ASP A 407 21.53 21.72 6.91
C ASP A 407 22.92 21.18 7.18
N GLU A 408 23.27 20.05 6.55
CA GLU A 408 24.54 19.37 6.72
C GLU A 408 25.07 18.86 5.37
N TYR A 409 26.37 19.03 5.17
CA TYR A 409 27.09 18.41 4.06
C TYR A 409 28.40 17.82 4.56
N VAL A 410 28.45 16.50 4.64
CA VAL A 410 29.58 15.72 5.14
C VAL A 410 29.91 14.62 4.12
N PRO A 411 30.56 14.96 3.00
CA PRO A 411 30.91 13.95 2.00
C PRO A 411 32.03 13.04 2.51
N ALA A 412 32.06 11.80 2.04
CA ALA A 412 33.22 10.95 2.13
C ALA A 412 34.26 11.39 1.06
N PRO A 413 35.50 10.96 1.16
CA PRO A 413 36.49 11.26 0.10
C PRO A 413 36.00 10.76 -1.27
N GLY A 414 36.27 11.55 -2.34
CA GLY A 414 35.80 11.21 -3.67
C GLY A 414 36.32 12.14 -4.76
N GLN A 415 36.27 11.68 -6.02
CA GLN A 415 36.81 12.36 -7.20
C GLN A 415 36.12 13.69 -7.53
N HIS A 416 34.87 13.88 -7.06
CA HIS A 416 34.12 15.13 -7.26
C HIS A 416 33.96 15.96 -6.00
N VAL A 417 34.47 15.48 -4.87
CA VAL A 417 34.53 16.21 -3.61
C VAL A 417 35.51 17.36 -3.73
N ASN A 418 35.24 18.50 -3.08
CA ASN A 418 35.93 19.80 -3.23
C ASN A 418 35.70 20.51 -4.60
N VAL A 419 34.91 19.91 -5.52
CA VAL A 419 34.59 20.47 -6.83
C VAL A 419 33.09 20.66 -7.00
N LEU A 420 32.25 19.77 -6.42
CA LEU A 420 30.82 19.80 -6.49
C LEU A 420 30.19 19.77 -5.08
N PRO A 421 30.01 20.93 -4.42
CA PRO A 421 30.39 22.28 -4.84
C PRO A 421 31.90 22.59 -4.62
N THR A 422 32.38 23.65 -5.28
CA THR A 422 33.77 24.06 -5.19
C THR A 422 34.14 24.56 -3.79
N TYR A 423 35.15 23.93 -3.15
CA TYR A 423 35.76 24.40 -1.93
C TYR A 423 36.71 25.58 -2.21
N GLU A 424 36.65 26.61 -1.39
CA GLU A 424 37.57 27.72 -1.37
C GLU A 424 38.29 27.78 -0.01
N ALA A 425 39.54 28.20 -0.03
CA ALA A 425 40.35 28.25 1.18
C ALA A 425 39.70 29.12 2.27
N GLY A 426 39.35 28.49 3.40
CA GLY A 426 38.68 29.13 4.53
C GLY A 426 37.21 28.80 4.64
N ASP A 427 36.63 28.02 3.71
CA ASP A 427 35.28 27.48 3.87
C ASP A 427 35.24 26.51 5.05
N ASP A 428 34.25 26.69 5.91
CA ASP A 428 33.89 25.76 6.96
C ASP A 428 32.64 24.91 6.56
N ALA A 429 32.21 24.02 7.43
CA ALA A 429 31.06 23.16 7.16
C ALA A 429 29.78 23.95 6.84
N ALA A 430 29.57 25.10 7.51
CA ALA A 430 28.42 25.95 7.26
C ALA A 430 28.51 26.67 5.90
N ALA A 431 29.70 27.08 5.48
CA ALA A 431 29.91 27.66 4.17
C ALA A 431 29.66 26.63 3.06
N MET A 432 30.13 25.40 3.24
CA MET A 432 29.88 24.31 2.28
C MET A 432 28.41 23.92 2.20
N ALA A 433 27.68 23.87 3.32
CA ALA A 433 26.22 23.62 3.32
C ALA A 433 25.46 24.74 2.57
N ARG A 434 25.84 26.03 2.75
CA ARG A 434 25.28 27.13 1.95
C ARG A 434 25.57 26.97 0.46
N LYS A 435 26.78 26.60 0.06
CA LYS A 435 27.14 26.34 -1.35
C LYS A 435 26.31 25.19 -1.93
N CYS A 436 26.04 24.14 -1.15
CA CYS A 436 25.11 23.09 -1.55
C CYS A 436 23.68 23.66 -1.75
N THR A 437 23.18 24.49 -0.83
CA THR A 437 21.89 25.18 -0.99
C THR A 437 21.86 26.05 -2.25
N GLU A 438 22.94 26.76 -2.54
CA GLU A 438 23.06 27.56 -3.76
C GLU A 438 23.10 26.71 -5.04
N ALA A 439 23.58 25.48 -4.98
CA ALA A 439 23.61 24.56 -6.11
C ALA A 439 22.25 23.89 -6.37
N ILE A 440 21.61 23.33 -5.34
CA ILE A 440 20.45 22.43 -5.49
C ILE A 440 19.17 22.93 -4.83
N GLY A 441 19.18 24.06 -4.09
CA GLY A 441 17.99 24.66 -3.50
C GLY A 441 17.11 25.31 -4.56
N GLY A 442 15.79 25.30 -4.36
CA GLY A 442 14.85 25.74 -5.38
C GLY A 442 14.90 24.84 -6.64
N ASP A 443 14.55 25.40 -7.79
CA ASP A 443 14.59 24.70 -9.09
C ASP A 443 15.89 25.06 -9.87
N ARG A 444 17.04 24.86 -9.25
CA ARG A 444 18.32 25.31 -9.84
C ARG A 444 19.03 24.27 -10.69
N GLY A 445 18.88 22.98 -10.37
CA GLY A 445 19.45 21.88 -11.15
C GLY A 445 20.98 21.84 -11.18
N GLY A 446 21.64 22.36 -10.13
CA GLY A 446 23.07 22.14 -9.89
C GLY A 446 23.35 20.70 -9.45
N LEU A 447 24.59 20.41 -9.05
CA LEU A 447 24.98 19.06 -8.64
C LEU A 447 25.84 19.11 -7.38
N VAL A 448 25.58 18.19 -6.44
CA VAL A 448 26.36 17.98 -5.21
C VAL A 448 26.78 16.53 -5.15
N SER A 449 28.10 16.27 -5.02
CA SER A 449 28.63 14.91 -4.90
C SER A 449 28.81 14.52 -3.43
N LEU A 450 28.40 13.32 -3.06
CA LEU A 450 28.53 12.79 -1.71
C LEU A 450 29.84 12.02 -1.49
N GLY A 451 30.61 11.77 -2.56
CA GLY A 451 31.84 10.97 -2.51
C GLY A 451 31.54 9.49 -2.26
N GLY A 452 32.53 8.76 -1.76
CA GLY A 452 32.43 7.33 -1.50
C GLY A 452 31.41 6.97 -0.41
N TYR A 453 31.39 5.69 -0.01
CA TYR A 453 30.42 5.17 0.95
C TYR A 453 30.29 6.01 2.21
N GLY A 454 29.06 6.31 2.57
CA GLY A 454 28.66 6.96 3.82
C GLY A 454 28.66 8.47 3.79
N GLY A 455 29.32 9.11 2.80
CA GLY A 455 29.22 10.56 2.62
C GLY A 455 27.77 11.00 2.43
N TYR A 456 27.34 12.08 3.11
CA TYR A 456 25.92 12.43 3.17
C TYR A 456 25.64 13.92 3.04
N ILE A 457 24.40 14.21 2.68
CA ILE A 457 23.77 15.52 2.72
C ILE A 457 22.46 15.44 3.49
N THR A 458 22.17 16.45 4.30
CA THR A 458 20.87 16.64 4.98
C THR A 458 20.23 17.93 4.52
N PHE A 459 18.96 17.90 4.14
CA PHE A 459 18.23 19.08 3.70
C PHE A 459 16.78 19.06 4.22
N HIS A 460 16.12 20.23 4.14
CA HIS A 460 14.71 20.38 4.47
C HIS A 460 13.98 21.21 3.40
N PHE A 461 12.64 21.08 3.42
CA PHE A 461 11.72 21.97 2.72
C PHE A 461 11.30 23.12 3.65
N ASP A 462 10.69 24.18 3.13
CA ASP A 462 10.21 25.29 3.96
C ASP A 462 8.95 24.95 4.80
N HIS A 463 8.55 23.70 4.77
CA HIS A 463 7.42 23.11 5.51
C HIS A 463 7.66 21.58 5.68
N PRO A 464 6.95 20.91 6.62
CA PRO A 464 7.03 19.46 6.74
C PRO A 464 6.37 18.77 5.54
N VAL A 465 7.02 17.74 5.00
CA VAL A 465 6.43 16.85 3.98
C VAL A 465 5.46 15.90 4.66
N VAL A 466 4.21 15.87 4.21
CA VAL A 466 3.14 15.04 4.77
C VAL A 466 3.21 13.64 4.18
N ASN A 467 3.05 12.62 5.02
CA ASN A 467 2.89 11.23 4.57
C ASN A 467 1.46 10.99 4.08
N VAL A 468 1.31 10.71 2.80
CA VAL A 468 0.04 10.28 2.19
C VAL A 468 0.11 8.78 1.95
N SER A 469 -0.52 8.01 2.82
CA SER A 469 -0.40 6.55 2.81
C SER A 469 -0.74 5.95 1.44
N GLY A 470 0.20 5.14 0.91
CA GLY A 470 0.06 4.49 -0.40
C GLY A 470 0.42 5.37 -1.61
N GLU A 471 0.93 6.59 -1.38
CA GLU A 471 1.44 7.48 -2.42
C GLU A 471 2.93 7.76 -2.25
N ALA A 472 3.55 8.30 -3.29
CA ALA A 472 4.87 8.88 -3.17
C ALA A 472 4.72 10.29 -2.57
N ASP A 473 5.53 10.61 -1.56
CA ASP A 473 5.42 11.88 -0.84
C ASP A 473 6.41 12.94 -1.36
N PHE A 474 7.58 12.50 -1.80
CA PHE A 474 8.60 13.38 -2.36
C PHE A 474 9.45 12.64 -3.40
N LEU A 475 10.20 13.39 -4.20
CA LEU A 475 11.19 12.84 -5.12
C LEU A 475 12.57 13.47 -4.92
N ILE A 476 13.62 12.72 -5.29
CA ILE A 476 15.01 13.19 -5.28
C ILE A 476 15.62 12.98 -6.66
N ARG A 477 16.24 14.02 -7.21
CA ARG A 477 16.93 14.00 -8.48
C ARG A 477 18.44 13.85 -8.27
N GLY A 478 19.07 13.08 -9.13
CA GLY A 478 20.50 12.88 -9.21
C GLY A 478 21.06 13.21 -10.60
N ASN A 479 22.04 12.44 -11.03
CA ASN A 479 22.58 12.47 -12.39
C ASN A 479 22.55 11.11 -13.08
N ALA A 480 21.89 10.10 -12.48
CA ALA A 480 21.77 8.77 -13.04
C ALA A 480 21.18 8.76 -14.46
N PHE A 481 21.65 7.83 -15.28
CA PHE A 481 21.11 7.50 -16.60
C PHE A 481 21.18 5.99 -16.82
N GLU A 482 20.55 5.49 -17.89
CA GLU A 482 20.52 4.05 -18.16
C GLU A 482 21.95 3.47 -18.25
N GLY A 483 22.23 2.50 -17.38
CA GLY A 483 23.56 1.85 -17.27
C GLY A 483 24.58 2.61 -16.41
N ASN A 484 24.18 3.70 -15.76
CA ASN A 484 25.00 4.42 -14.78
C ASN A 484 24.14 4.85 -13.58
N SER A 485 23.97 3.94 -12.63
CA SER A 485 23.22 4.15 -11.38
C SER A 485 24.17 4.07 -10.19
N GLU A 486 24.13 5.09 -9.32
CA GLU A 486 25.01 5.24 -8.15
C GLU A 486 24.16 5.38 -6.87
N PRO A 487 23.45 4.28 -6.47
CA PRO A 487 22.35 4.34 -5.53
C PRO A 487 22.75 4.81 -4.13
N GLY A 488 22.08 5.85 -3.65
CA GLY A 488 22.16 6.38 -2.29
C GLY A 488 20.96 5.97 -1.44
N ILE A 489 21.21 5.69 -0.16
CA ILE A 489 20.13 5.45 0.81
C ILE A 489 19.54 6.76 1.26
N VAL A 490 18.22 6.78 1.38
CA VAL A 490 17.44 7.91 1.88
C VAL A 490 16.99 7.64 3.30
N MET A 491 17.19 8.61 4.18
CA MET A 491 16.69 8.61 5.55
C MET A 491 15.79 9.83 5.78
N VAL A 492 14.85 9.69 6.69
CA VAL A 492 13.91 10.75 7.04
C VAL A 492 13.84 10.95 8.56
N SER A 493 13.56 12.19 8.99
CA SER A 493 13.39 12.53 10.40
C SER A 493 12.24 13.51 10.59
N GLU A 494 11.46 13.31 11.66
CA GLU A 494 10.48 14.27 12.15
C GLU A 494 11.14 15.12 13.25
N ASP A 495 10.97 16.43 13.20
CA ASP A 495 11.36 17.33 14.30
C ASP A 495 10.36 17.19 15.46
N VAL A 496 10.65 16.23 16.34
CA VAL A 496 9.77 15.85 17.45
C VAL A 496 9.88 16.87 18.60
N ASN A 497 11.07 17.44 18.79
CA ASN A 497 11.34 18.38 19.85
C ASN A 497 11.03 19.84 19.48
N GLY A 498 10.74 20.13 18.19
CA GLY A 498 10.34 21.43 17.66
C GLY A 498 11.44 22.49 17.67
N ASN A 499 12.72 22.06 17.60
CA ASN A 499 13.87 22.97 17.65
C ASN A 499 14.40 23.39 16.27
N GLY A 500 13.84 22.80 15.18
CA GLY A 500 14.25 23.08 13.80
C GLY A 500 15.62 22.52 13.42
N LEU A 501 16.14 21.56 14.17
CA LEU A 501 17.44 20.95 13.93
C LEU A 501 17.30 19.45 13.58
N PRO A 502 18.19 18.88 12.75
CA PRO A 502 18.13 17.48 12.35
C PRO A 502 18.75 16.54 13.41
N ASP A 503 18.39 16.71 14.70
CA ASP A 503 18.95 16.00 15.84
C ASP A 503 18.01 14.95 16.47
N ASP A 504 16.83 14.77 15.89
CA ASP A 504 15.84 13.76 16.24
C ASP A 504 16.12 12.39 15.59
N PRO A 505 15.38 11.32 15.95
CA PRO A 505 15.60 9.99 15.40
C PRO A 505 15.47 9.92 13.88
N TRP A 506 16.44 9.25 13.24
CA TRP A 506 16.49 9.02 11.81
C TRP A 506 15.99 7.61 11.45
N TYR A 507 15.23 7.50 10.37
CA TYR A 507 14.70 6.25 9.85
C TYR A 507 15.09 6.08 8.38
N GLU A 508 15.65 4.93 8.01
CA GLU A 508 15.91 4.60 6.60
C GLU A 508 14.59 4.30 5.87
N LEU A 509 14.48 4.73 4.63
CA LEU A 509 13.44 4.25 3.74
C LEU A 509 13.90 2.93 3.12
N SER A 510 13.12 1.86 3.34
CA SER A 510 13.40 0.51 2.84
C SER A 510 13.29 0.47 1.32
N GLY A 511 14.36 0.09 0.65
CA GLY A 511 14.40 -0.02 -0.80
C GLY A 511 14.30 -1.46 -1.31
N SER A 512 14.32 -1.61 -2.62
CA SER A 512 14.11 -2.91 -3.29
C SER A 512 15.20 -3.95 -2.99
N ALA A 513 16.43 -3.54 -2.65
CA ALA A 513 17.49 -4.47 -2.29
C ALA A 513 17.22 -5.25 -0.99
N ASP A 514 16.29 -4.78 -0.15
CA ASP A 514 15.84 -5.50 1.04
C ASP A 514 14.99 -6.74 0.71
N VAL A 515 14.38 -6.77 -0.47
CA VAL A 515 13.42 -7.80 -0.90
C VAL A 515 13.82 -8.52 -2.18
N ASP A 516 14.61 -7.89 -3.05
CA ASP A 516 15.06 -8.46 -4.31
C ASP A 516 16.36 -9.25 -4.11
N SER A 517 16.58 -10.29 -4.91
CA SER A 517 17.81 -11.10 -4.87
C SER A 517 18.96 -10.43 -5.65
N VAL A 518 19.35 -9.22 -5.24
CA VAL A 518 20.39 -8.40 -5.93
C VAL A 518 21.79 -8.59 -5.37
N GLY A 519 21.94 -9.35 -4.30
CA GLY A 519 23.21 -9.55 -3.59
C GLY A 519 23.02 -9.40 -2.07
N LYS A 520 24.16 -9.33 -1.34
CA LYS A 520 24.13 -9.24 0.12
C LYS A 520 24.12 -7.77 0.56
N VAL A 521 23.03 -7.33 1.14
CA VAL A 521 22.95 -6.07 1.91
C VAL A 521 23.60 -6.26 3.28
N VAL A 522 24.42 -5.30 3.72
CA VAL A 522 25.10 -5.33 5.03
C VAL A 522 24.62 -4.17 5.89
N TYR A 523 23.79 -4.47 6.88
CA TYR A 523 23.31 -3.48 7.84
C TYR A 523 24.33 -3.18 8.92
N GLY A 524 24.42 -1.91 9.34
CA GLY A 524 25.37 -1.47 10.35
C GLY A 524 26.83 -1.57 9.88
N TYR A 525 27.06 -1.47 8.57
CA TYR A 525 28.39 -1.38 8.01
C TYR A 525 29.03 -0.06 8.41
N GLU A 526 30.31 -0.12 8.81
CA GLU A 526 31.08 1.04 9.24
C GLU A 526 32.42 1.07 8.51
N ILE A 527 32.80 2.25 8.00
CA ILE A 527 34.06 2.49 7.28
C ILE A 527 34.73 3.74 7.84
N THR A 528 36.06 3.72 7.90
CA THR A 528 36.88 4.86 8.33
C THR A 528 37.89 5.20 7.26
N TYR A 529 37.87 6.44 6.77
CA TYR A 529 38.79 7.00 5.82
C TYR A 529 39.83 7.85 6.52
N THR A 530 41.11 7.72 6.10
CA THR A 530 42.21 8.53 6.62
C THR A 530 42.75 9.42 5.52
N ALA A 531 42.86 10.72 5.81
CA ALA A 531 43.39 11.68 4.83
C ALA A 531 44.80 11.31 4.35
N ASN A 532 45.02 11.42 3.05
CA ASN A 532 46.33 11.21 2.42
C ASN A 532 46.46 12.16 1.22
N ALA A 533 47.02 13.32 1.50
CA ALA A 533 47.04 14.45 0.57
C ALA A 533 47.53 14.07 -0.82
N LEU A 534 46.76 14.41 -1.84
CA LEU A 534 47.04 14.17 -3.26
C LEU A 534 47.48 12.74 -3.60
N SER A 535 46.96 11.76 -2.83
CA SER A 535 47.26 10.33 -2.98
C SER A 535 46.00 9.50 -2.78
N ASP A 536 46.07 8.19 -3.03
CA ASP A 536 44.99 7.26 -2.74
C ASP A 536 44.60 7.35 -1.27
N ILE A 537 43.28 7.33 -1.00
CA ILE A 537 42.73 7.46 0.35
C ILE A 537 42.59 6.08 0.99
N PRO A 538 43.36 5.74 2.05
CA PRO A 538 43.22 4.48 2.74
C PRO A 538 41.97 4.45 3.60
N TRP A 539 41.32 3.27 3.64
CA TRP A 539 40.19 3.01 4.50
C TRP A 539 40.28 1.66 5.21
N THR A 540 39.57 1.57 6.35
CA THR A 540 39.33 0.33 7.10
C THR A 540 37.86 0.19 7.42
N ASP A 541 37.36 -1.04 7.60
CA ASP A 541 35.93 -1.28 7.92
C ASP A 541 35.74 -2.23 9.13
N ASN A 542 34.47 -2.27 9.61
CA ASN A 542 34.09 -3.15 10.72
C ASN A 542 33.95 -4.64 10.34
N GLN A 543 34.22 -5.00 9.07
CA GLN A 543 34.33 -6.39 8.61
C GLN A 543 35.78 -6.89 8.66
N GLY A 544 36.71 -6.07 9.17
CA GLY A 544 38.15 -6.37 9.21
C GLY A 544 38.85 -6.24 7.88
N ARG A 545 38.25 -5.57 6.92
CA ARG A 545 38.84 -5.29 5.61
C ARG A 545 39.54 -3.92 5.61
N ASN A 546 40.51 -3.78 4.75
CA ASN A 546 41.15 -2.50 4.43
C ASN A 546 41.30 -2.37 2.91
N GLY A 547 41.43 -1.17 2.45
CA GLY A 547 41.60 -0.87 1.02
C GLY A 547 41.97 0.56 0.79
N ILE A 548 41.92 0.95 -0.46
CA ILE A 548 42.15 2.32 -0.92
C ILE A 548 41.00 2.79 -1.79
N LEU A 549 40.65 4.05 -1.70
CA LEU A 549 39.89 4.77 -2.71
C LEU A 549 40.93 5.38 -3.64
N ALA A 550 41.07 4.75 -4.81
CA ALA A 550 42.13 5.08 -5.76
C ALA A 550 41.81 6.40 -6.46
N ARG A 551 42.86 7.24 -6.63
CA ARG A 551 42.73 8.47 -7.41
C ARG A 551 42.56 8.16 -8.89
N ASN A 552 41.58 8.80 -9.50
CA ASN A 552 41.38 8.75 -10.93
C ASN A 552 42.37 9.68 -11.66
N GLN A 553 43.01 9.20 -12.72
CA GLN A 553 43.94 9.98 -13.51
C GLN A 553 43.33 11.24 -14.16
N PHE A 554 42.01 11.27 -14.32
CA PHE A 554 41.28 12.41 -14.90
C PHE A 554 40.89 13.45 -13.86
N HIS A 555 41.04 13.15 -12.56
CA HIS A 555 40.66 14.00 -11.43
C HIS A 555 41.83 14.14 -10.48
N ALA A 556 42.62 15.20 -10.68
CA ALA A 556 43.92 15.37 -10.00
C ALA A 556 43.83 16.13 -8.66
N GLN A 557 42.65 16.68 -8.30
CA GLN A 557 42.43 17.47 -7.08
C GLN A 557 42.51 16.60 -5.81
N GLU A 558 42.46 17.26 -4.65
CA GLU A 558 42.35 16.57 -3.36
C GLU A 558 40.97 15.86 -3.25
N TYR A 559 40.99 14.60 -2.80
CA TYR A 559 39.79 13.78 -2.63
C TYR A 559 39.19 13.87 -1.22
N PHE A 560 40.05 14.11 -0.20
CA PHE A 560 39.58 14.28 1.16
C PHE A 560 38.90 15.65 1.32
N PRO A 561 37.70 15.75 1.94
CA PRO A 561 37.03 17.04 2.16
C PRO A 561 37.90 17.99 2.96
N GLN A 562 38.28 19.16 2.40
CA GLN A 562 39.30 20.04 2.98
C GLN A 562 38.83 20.82 4.21
N TRP A 563 37.53 20.86 4.49
CA TRP A 563 36.93 21.51 5.68
C TRP A 563 36.66 20.54 6.83
N LEU A 564 36.91 19.22 6.62
CA LEU A 564 36.65 18.19 7.63
C LEU A 564 37.95 17.63 8.19
N SER A 565 37.89 17.19 9.44
CA SER A 565 39.03 16.59 10.13
C SER A 565 39.16 15.10 9.83
N SER A 566 40.41 14.63 9.67
CA SER A 566 40.73 13.21 9.52
C SER A 566 40.96 12.57 10.90
N PRO A 567 40.53 11.26 11.13
CA PRO A 567 39.82 10.40 10.19
C PRO A 567 38.33 10.71 10.13
N LEU A 568 37.69 10.29 9.03
CA LEU A 568 36.23 10.33 8.87
C LEU A 568 35.67 8.92 8.98
N THR A 569 34.70 8.71 9.85
CA THR A 569 34.00 7.42 10.03
C THR A 569 32.52 7.57 9.69
N PHE A 570 32.01 6.66 8.85
CA PHE A 570 30.62 6.62 8.42
C PHE A 570 30.02 5.26 8.77
N LYS A 571 28.72 5.26 9.07
CA LYS A 571 27.98 4.05 9.44
C LYS A 571 26.59 4.07 8.80
N GLY A 572 26.16 2.94 8.23
CA GLY A 572 24.86 2.80 7.59
C GLY A 572 24.63 1.42 7.02
N THR A 573 23.81 1.35 5.98
CA THR A 573 23.55 0.15 5.19
C THR A 573 24.41 0.16 3.94
N LEU A 574 25.18 -0.90 3.71
CA LEU A 574 25.98 -1.08 2.50
C LEU A 574 25.21 -1.94 1.50
N LEU A 575 24.94 -1.39 0.33
CA LEU A 575 24.36 -2.09 -0.79
C LEU A 575 25.38 -2.97 -1.51
N PRO A 576 24.94 -4.06 -2.16
CA PRO A 576 25.84 -4.86 -2.99
C PRO A 576 26.34 -4.06 -4.20
N PRO A 577 27.55 -4.38 -4.71
CA PRO A 577 28.04 -3.78 -5.95
C PRO A 577 27.08 -4.04 -7.12
N ASN A 578 26.83 -3.01 -7.92
CA ASN A 578 25.96 -3.06 -9.10
C ASN A 578 26.72 -2.86 -10.43
N GLY A 579 28.03 -2.56 -10.35
CA GLY A 579 28.89 -2.33 -11.51
C GLY A 579 29.44 -3.64 -12.10
N VAL A 580 29.29 -3.82 -13.41
CA VAL A 580 29.83 -4.96 -14.16
C VAL A 580 30.61 -4.46 -15.37
N ASN A 581 31.85 -4.92 -15.50
CA ASN A 581 32.63 -4.68 -16.72
C ASN A 581 32.13 -5.62 -17.83
N GLN A 582 31.43 -5.08 -18.81
CA GLN A 582 30.95 -5.79 -19.99
C GLN A 582 31.97 -5.77 -21.16
N GLY A 583 33.06 -5.05 -21.02
CA GLY A 583 34.13 -4.98 -21.96
C GLY A 583 35.25 -6.01 -21.70
N THR A 584 36.45 -5.76 -22.27
CA THR A 584 37.66 -6.57 -22.02
C THR A 584 38.59 -5.85 -21.03
N GLU A 585 39.67 -6.48 -20.62
CA GLU A 585 40.68 -5.81 -19.80
C GLU A 585 41.34 -4.62 -20.54
N GLU A 586 41.53 -4.74 -21.88
CA GLU A 586 42.15 -3.70 -22.71
C GLU A 586 41.15 -2.58 -23.10
N ALA A 587 39.83 -2.90 -23.12
CA ALA A 587 38.77 -1.96 -23.45
C ALA A 587 37.59 -2.14 -22.47
N PRO A 588 37.73 -1.71 -21.21
CA PRO A 588 36.70 -1.90 -20.19
C PRO A 588 35.50 -1.01 -20.48
N TYR A 589 34.32 -1.63 -20.38
CA TYR A 589 33.02 -0.99 -20.49
C TYR A 589 32.18 -1.31 -19.26
N TRP A 590 32.10 -0.38 -18.35
CA TRP A 590 31.38 -0.54 -17.10
C TRP A 590 29.91 -0.15 -17.25
N VAL A 591 29.03 -1.02 -16.75
CA VAL A 591 27.58 -0.78 -16.66
C VAL A 591 27.20 -0.92 -15.20
N LEU A 592 26.60 0.12 -14.63
CA LEU A 592 26.08 0.18 -13.28
C LEU A 592 24.55 0.04 -13.35
N SER A 593 24.04 -1.11 -12.94
CA SER A 593 22.61 -1.43 -13.04
C SER A 593 21.80 -0.75 -11.95
N SER A 594 20.64 -0.19 -12.29
CA SER A 594 19.70 0.37 -11.33
C SER A 594 19.05 -0.71 -10.46
N LEU A 595 18.75 -0.34 -9.22
CA LEU A 595 17.84 -1.06 -8.34
C LEU A 595 16.40 -0.63 -8.65
N ARG A 596 15.40 -1.44 -8.29
CA ARG A 596 14.03 -1.25 -8.74
C ARG A 596 13.35 0.00 -8.17
N TYR A 597 13.54 0.32 -6.86
CA TYR A 597 13.01 1.53 -6.20
C TYR A 597 13.70 1.80 -4.86
N GLY A 598 13.51 2.99 -4.31
CA GLY A 598 13.85 3.35 -2.94
C GLY A 598 15.27 3.87 -2.73
N TYR A 599 15.94 4.29 -3.81
CA TYR A 599 17.31 4.84 -3.76
C TYR A 599 17.41 6.13 -4.56
N ALA A 600 18.11 7.11 -4.00
CA ALA A 600 18.47 8.33 -4.72
C ALA A 600 19.55 8.03 -5.78
N ASP A 601 19.63 8.83 -6.82
CA ASP A 601 20.60 8.70 -7.92
C ASP A 601 20.67 7.31 -8.56
N ASN A 602 19.52 6.66 -8.66
CA ASN A 602 19.38 5.28 -9.11
C ASN A 602 18.65 5.18 -10.45
N HIS A 603 17.76 6.11 -10.74
CA HIS A 603 17.02 6.21 -11.99
C HIS A 603 17.20 7.56 -12.66
N PRO A 604 17.07 7.65 -13.99
CA PRO A 604 17.10 8.93 -14.69
C PRO A 604 16.02 9.90 -14.18
N ASN A 605 16.33 11.19 -14.11
CA ASN A 605 15.40 12.22 -13.58
C ASN A 605 14.06 12.34 -14.32
N ASN A 606 13.93 11.77 -15.53
CA ASN A 606 12.66 11.69 -16.27
C ASN A 606 11.82 10.45 -15.90
N ASP A 607 12.34 9.56 -15.09
CA ASP A 607 11.58 8.47 -14.45
C ASP A 607 11.07 8.95 -13.08
N ALA A 608 9.96 9.67 -13.08
CA ALA A 608 9.39 10.22 -11.85
C ALA A 608 9.10 9.13 -10.80
N ASN A 609 8.66 7.93 -11.21
CA ASN A 609 8.39 6.84 -10.27
C ASN A 609 9.67 6.27 -9.67
N GLY A 610 10.73 6.11 -10.47
CA GLY A 610 12.03 5.61 -10.01
C GLY A 610 12.74 6.56 -9.06
N CYS A 611 12.48 7.87 -9.16
CA CYS A 611 13.05 8.93 -8.31
C CYS A 611 12.19 9.27 -7.10
N SER A 612 11.00 8.65 -6.93
CA SER A 612 10.03 8.98 -5.87
C SER A 612 10.18 8.10 -4.64
N PHE A 613 9.82 8.67 -3.48
CA PHE A 613 9.91 8.05 -2.17
C PHE A 613 8.58 8.16 -1.41
N ASN A 614 8.28 7.13 -0.64
CA ASN A 614 7.11 7.08 0.23
C ASN A 614 7.59 6.99 1.68
N ILE A 615 7.09 7.87 2.54
CA ILE A 615 7.43 7.91 3.97
C ILE A 615 6.98 6.62 4.69
N ASP A 616 5.97 5.93 4.20
CA ASP A 616 5.55 4.61 4.71
C ASP A 616 6.65 3.52 4.60
N TRP A 617 7.70 3.75 3.82
CA TRP A 617 8.85 2.84 3.73
C TRP A 617 9.82 2.96 4.92
N ALA A 618 9.57 3.90 5.84
CA ALA A 618 10.42 4.14 7.00
C ALA A 618 10.55 2.90 7.90
N VAL A 619 11.79 2.58 8.27
CA VAL A 619 12.13 1.46 9.14
C VAL A 619 13.10 1.89 10.24
N ASP A 620 13.00 1.26 11.43
CA ASP A 620 13.96 1.45 12.51
C ASP A 620 15.26 0.66 12.29
N ALA A 621 16.21 0.80 13.20
CA ALA A 621 17.51 0.11 13.14
C ALA A 621 17.40 -1.43 13.14
N ASN A 622 16.25 -1.99 13.51
CA ASN A 622 15.95 -3.43 13.45
C ASN A 622 15.14 -3.80 12.20
N ARG A 623 15.03 -2.89 11.23
CA ARG A 623 14.25 -3.03 9.98
C ARG A 623 12.74 -3.23 10.22
N ARG A 624 12.20 -2.72 11.34
CA ARG A 624 10.77 -2.76 11.63
C ARG A 624 10.13 -1.47 11.11
N PRO A 625 8.98 -1.55 10.41
CA PRO A 625 8.26 -0.39 9.93
C PRO A 625 7.95 0.62 11.04
N VAL A 626 8.14 1.90 10.73
CA VAL A 626 7.82 3.03 11.60
C VAL A 626 6.74 3.86 10.91
N LYS A 627 5.72 4.28 11.65
CA LYS A 627 4.70 5.18 11.12
C LYS A 627 5.06 6.61 11.47
N LEU A 628 5.30 7.40 10.43
CA LEU A 628 5.48 8.84 10.51
C LEU A 628 4.30 9.50 9.80
N SER A 629 3.70 10.52 10.38
CA SER A 629 2.64 11.30 9.72
C SER A 629 3.19 12.38 8.81
N ARG A 630 4.43 12.76 9.03
CA ARG A 630 5.18 13.79 8.28
C ARG A 630 6.66 13.66 8.57
N ILE A 631 7.46 14.35 7.77
CA ILE A 631 8.91 14.50 8.00
C ILE A 631 9.33 15.96 7.85
N HIS A 632 10.39 16.35 8.55
CA HIS A 632 10.96 17.69 8.46
C HIS A 632 12.29 17.69 7.72
N PHE A 633 13.07 16.61 7.87
CA PHE A 633 14.42 16.49 7.31
C PHE A 633 14.55 15.23 6.45
N VAL A 634 15.32 15.36 5.38
CA VAL A 634 15.74 14.26 4.51
C VAL A 634 17.25 14.20 4.49
N ARG A 635 17.81 13.01 4.67
CA ARG A 635 19.23 12.73 4.52
C ARG A 635 19.45 11.70 3.43
N VAL A 636 20.42 11.96 2.56
CA VAL A 636 20.87 10.99 1.55
C VAL A 636 22.34 10.69 1.80
N TYR A 637 22.71 9.41 1.77
CA TYR A 637 24.11 9.02 1.84
C TYR A 637 24.48 8.00 0.76
N CYS A 638 25.72 8.07 0.25
CA CYS A 638 26.24 7.10 -0.72
C CYS A 638 26.27 5.70 -0.10
N ALA A 639 25.61 4.74 -0.73
CA ALA A 639 25.38 3.42 -0.17
C ALA A 639 26.33 2.32 -0.69
N GLN A 640 27.29 2.66 -1.53
CA GLN A 640 28.20 1.71 -2.16
C GLN A 640 29.67 1.98 -1.86
N ASN A 641 30.44 0.90 -1.66
CA ASN A 641 31.90 0.94 -1.57
C ASN A 641 32.46 0.09 -2.72
N GLN A 642 32.50 0.66 -3.92
CA GLN A 642 33.02 -0.01 -5.13
C GLN A 642 33.86 0.94 -5.98
N LEU A 643 34.76 0.35 -6.76
CA LEU A 643 35.57 1.02 -7.78
C LEU A 643 35.26 0.38 -9.13
N CYS A 644 34.93 1.20 -10.12
CA CYS A 644 34.54 0.75 -11.46
C CYS A 644 35.59 1.15 -12.53
N GLY A 645 36.81 0.71 -12.32
CA GLY A 645 37.94 0.94 -13.26
C GLY A 645 38.20 2.42 -13.52
N TRP A 646 38.08 2.85 -14.77
CA TRP A 646 38.32 4.25 -15.18
C TRP A 646 37.19 5.20 -14.74
N LEU A 647 36.00 4.71 -14.39
CA LEU A 647 34.96 5.55 -13.81
C LEU A 647 35.32 6.04 -12.40
N GLY A 648 36.21 5.33 -11.68
CA GLY A 648 36.56 5.66 -10.31
C GLY A 648 35.63 5.04 -9.27
N GLU A 649 35.51 5.71 -8.11
CA GLU A 649 34.55 5.32 -7.07
C GLU A 649 33.14 5.64 -7.49
N THR A 650 32.20 4.82 -7.01
CA THR A 650 30.77 5.11 -7.09
C THR A 650 30.42 6.18 -6.08
N SER A 651 29.87 7.28 -6.53
CA SER A 651 29.49 8.45 -5.74
C SER A 651 28.04 8.82 -6.05
N THR A 652 27.23 8.92 -5.03
CA THR A 652 25.84 9.40 -5.20
C THR A 652 25.86 10.91 -5.38
N GLU A 653 25.20 11.43 -6.41
CA GLU A 653 25.03 12.85 -6.67
C GLU A 653 23.58 13.29 -6.47
N ILE A 654 23.39 14.51 -5.92
CA ILE A 654 22.07 15.10 -5.74
C ILE A 654 21.97 16.38 -6.55
N SER A 655 20.91 16.51 -7.34
CA SER A 655 20.63 17.72 -8.15
C SER A 655 19.36 18.47 -7.72
N GLY A 656 18.60 17.95 -6.78
CA GLY A 656 17.39 18.58 -6.23
C GLY A 656 16.43 17.60 -5.61
N ALA A 657 15.38 18.11 -4.99
CA ALA A 657 14.24 17.33 -4.50
C ALA A 657 12.95 18.14 -4.59
N GLU A 658 11.82 17.45 -4.66
CA GLU A 658 10.48 18.08 -4.66
C GLU A 658 9.56 17.36 -3.68
N ASP A 659 8.81 18.13 -2.89
CA ASP A 659 7.61 17.67 -2.21
C ASP A 659 6.48 17.50 -3.24
N LEU A 660 5.86 16.33 -3.30
CA LEU A 660 4.80 16.01 -4.24
C LEU A 660 3.42 16.47 -3.75
N HIS A 661 3.32 16.91 -2.49
CA HIS A 661 2.09 17.36 -1.83
C HIS A 661 2.15 18.83 -1.37
N ALA A 662 3.13 19.62 -1.83
CA ALA A 662 3.36 21.00 -1.40
C ALA A 662 2.21 21.95 -1.78
N GLU A 663 1.47 21.67 -2.84
CA GLU A 663 0.33 22.48 -3.25
C GLU A 663 -0.86 22.18 -2.34
N ALA A 664 -1.44 23.25 -1.74
CA ALA A 664 -2.69 23.11 -1.02
C ALA A 664 -3.75 22.52 -1.97
N ALA A 665 -4.43 21.48 -1.54
CA ALA A 665 -5.61 21.02 -2.25
C ALA A 665 -6.61 22.18 -2.31
N GLU A 666 -7.04 22.57 -3.54
CA GLU A 666 -8.15 23.48 -3.76
C GLU A 666 -9.44 22.89 -3.23
#